data_5b3a41025602047768094d2be46aef0e
#
_entry.id   5b3a41025602047768094d2be46aef0e
#
_cell.length_a   1.000
_cell.length_b   1.000
_cell.length_c   1.000
_cell.angle_alpha   90.00
_cell.angle_beta   90.00
_cell.angle_gamma   90.00
#
_symmetry.space_group_name_H-M   'P 1'
#
loop_
_entity.id
_entity.type
_entity.pdbx_description
1 polymer ?
#
loop_
_entity_poly.entity_id
_entity_poly.type
_entity_poly.pdbx_seq_one_letter_code
_entity_poly.pdbx_strand_id
1 'polypeptide(L)'
;MTQSVAPTPAPDLKIISSRVFRGPNIWHYEPAIQLVVDLGVLEDFPTNTLPGFADRLVERLPGLRNHSCSRGRRGGFVERLHEGTWVGHVAEHVALQLQQAVGHDMRRGKTRQVKGERGRYNVIYAYYDESVGLAAGELAVRLINDLIVADPDFDFDKELEGFIVRGERTAFGPSTQAIVEEAVSRDIPYLRLNTASLVQLGQGVHQRRIRATMTSQTPSVAVDIASNKELTLSLLSAAGLPVPRSQSVRTVDEAVRLANRIGYPVVIKPLDGNHGRGVMLDLSSDADVRSAFDVAKSESRSGLIIVETYVTGRDYRCLVIDGKIAAIAERVPAHVIGDGMRTINELVAETNADPRRGVGHEKVLTRIKIDQAAIDLVAAQGFGMDDVPAAGNTVKLTLTGNMSTGGISIDRTFEAHPENIEIAEEAAQVVGLDIAGIDFIAPDITQPVRETGGAICEVNAAPGFRMHTHPTIGDPQYVAKPVIDMLFPPGMPSRIPIVAVTGTNGKTTTARMIAHIFKGIGKKVGMTSTDGVVIDERLVIRSDASGPRSAKMVLQNPRVDFAVFEVARGGILREGLGYERNDVGVVLNVQADHLGLRGVDTLEQLADVKAVIVEAVPRNGFAVLNADDPLVRAMRRRCSGRIVWFSMAEPGSEIRDSVDDHCRRGGRAVVLEHSDLGNMIMVKEGRRSMQLAWTHLLPATFGGRATMNIQNAMAAAAAAFAAGASLHDIRQGLRTFSTNYYLAPGRLNEVGVEGRTVIVDYCHNVPGMVMLGDFVDKTGNALESTNDLGRVSRIGVVATAGDRRNDDMRALGHEAAQHFDVLIVREDQNLRGRVQGEVAELVASGARQAMAEGARCKQVEIVLEELASVRHAMSRSNPGDLVVICVEQHAAVMAYLESFGHHAQPGARPEDNGDISNAVPDPDFAPDAIQAVPKPEVARHLR
;
A
#
# COMPACT_ATOMS: atom_id res chain seq x y z
N MET A 1 -11.07 60.47 19.69
CA MET A 1 -11.61 59.51 18.72
C MET A 1 -11.02 58.15 19.06
N THR A 2 -11.76 57.39 19.83
CA THR A 2 -11.40 56.00 20.14
C THR A 2 -11.57 55.15 18.88
N GLN A 3 -10.47 54.67 18.32
CA GLN A 3 -10.52 53.61 17.28
C GLN A 3 -11.25 52.39 17.89
N SER A 4 -12.45 52.10 17.36
CA SER A 4 -13.13 50.84 17.67
C SER A 4 -12.25 49.70 17.14
N VAL A 5 -11.64 48.95 18.03
CA VAL A 5 -11.01 47.68 17.70
C VAL A 5 -12.12 46.78 17.15
N ALA A 6 -12.03 46.45 15.88
CA ALA A 6 -12.96 45.46 15.30
C ALA A 6 -12.95 44.21 16.18
N PRO A 7 -14.10 43.61 16.49
CA PRO A 7 -14.16 42.40 17.31
C PRO A 7 -13.34 41.29 16.62
N THR A 8 -12.41 40.71 17.37
CA THR A 8 -11.66 39.53 16.91
C THR A 8 -12.66 38.47 16.51
N PRO A 9 -12.61 37.95 15.26
CA PRO A 9 -13.53 36.89 14.84
C PRO A 9 -13.38 35.69 15.76
N ALA A 10 -14.50 35.09 16.11
CA ALA A 10 -14.45 33.80 16.84
C ALA A 10 -13.76 32.77 15.95
N PRO A 11 -12.91 31.88 16.49
CA PRO A 11 -12.26 30.84 15.70
C PRO A 11 -13.34 29.88 15.22
N ASP A 12 -13.48 29.81 13.92
CA ASP A 12 -14.51 28.97 13.27
C ASP A 12 -13.92 28.00 12.22
N LEU A 13 -12.59 27.82 12.24
CA LEU A 13 -11.92 26.85 11.37
C LEU A 13 -12.26 25.44 11.83
N LYS A 14 -13.05 24.75 11.04
CA LYS A 14 -13.53 23.37 11.34
C LYS A 14 -13.17 22.41 10.25
N ILE A 15 -12.78 21.19 10.63
CA ILE A 15 -12.63 20.06 9.71
C ILE A 15 -14.02 19.47 9.46
N ILE A 16 -14.49 19.59 8.24
CA ILE A 16 -15.79 19.01 7.80
C ILE A 16 -15.63 17.53 7.45
N SER A 17 -14.53 17.17 6.78
CA SER A 17 -14.22 15.79 6.45
C SER A 17 -12.72 15.61 6.17
N SER A 18 -12.24 14.40 6.37
CA SER A 18 -10.88 13.99 6.00
C SER A 18 -10.92 12.81 5.03
N ARG A 19 -9.95 12.76 4.12
CA ARG A 19 -9.74 11.63 3.20
C ARG A 19 -8.25 11.35 3.06
N VAL A 20 -7.93 10.07 2.91
CA VAL A 20 -6.55 9.60 2.72
C VAL A 20 -6.43 8.98 1.34
N PHE A 21 -5.58 9.58 0.51
CA PHE A 21 -5.25 9.05 -0.81
C PHE A 21 -3.95 8.25 -0.73
N ARG A 22 -4.01 6.99 -1.14
CA ARG A 22 -2.90 6.05 -1.10
C ARG A 22 -2.35 5.84 -2.51
N GLY A 23 -1.20 6.44 -2.82
CA GLY A 23 -0.61 6.47 -4.15
C GLY A 23 -1.16 7.59 -5.06
N PRO A 24 -0.95 7.51 -6.39
CA PRO A 24 -1.43 8.49 -7.37
C PRO A 24 -2.92 8.76 -7.24
N ASN A 25 -3.29 10.03 -7.29
CA ASN A 25 -4.65 10.51 -7.05
C ASN A 25 -4.92 11.81 -7.83
N ILE A 26 -6.13 12.34 -7.74
CA ILE A 26 -6.54 13.55 -8.46
C ILE A 26 -5.80 14.84 -8.05
N TRP A 27 -5.11 14.82 -6.92
CA TRP A 27 -4.41 15.98 -6.39
C TRP A 27 -2.92 15.93 -6.66
N HIS A 28 -2.33 14.74 -6.52
CA HIS A 28 -0.91 14.53 -6.62
C HIS A 28 -0.55 13.08 -6.98
N TYR A 29 0.67 12.88 -7.49
CA TYR A 29 1.22 11.56 -7.77
C TYR A 29 1.59 10.77 -6.49
N GLU A 30 1.97 11.48 -5.43
CA GLU A 30 2.30 10.90 -4.12
C GLU A 30 1.06 10.74 -3.24
N PRO A 31 1.11 9.87 -2.20
CA PRO A 31 0.07 9.78 -1.17
C PRO A 31 -0.21 11.14 -0.54
N ALA A 32 -1.48 11.46 -0.31
CA ALA A 32 -1.89 12.75 0.23
C ALA A 32 -3.11 12.63 1.16
N ILE A 33 -3.17 13.52 2.15
CA ILE A 33 -4.37 13.73 2.96
C ILE A 33 -5.10 14.96 2.41
N GLN A 34 -6.39 14.86 2.31
CA GLN A 34 -7.30 15.97 2.03
C GLN A 34 -8.13 16.24 3.29
N LEU A 35 -8.04 17.44 3.80
CA LEU A 35 -9.01 17.97 4.75
C LEU A 35 -9.93 18.94 4.01
N VAL A 36 -11.22 18.76 4.15
CA VAL A 36 -12.20 19.79 3.79
C VAL A 36 -12.42 20.63 5.04
N VAL A 37 -12.01 21.89 4.99
CA VAL A 37 -12.13 22.82 6.11
C VAL A 37 -13.14 23.91 5.79
N ASP A 38 -13.89 24.33 6.81
CA ASP A 38 -14.77 25.49 6.77
C ASP A 38 -14.10 26.62 7.55
N LEU A 39 -13.88 27.75 6.89
CA LEU A 39 -13.25 28.92 7.47
C LEU A 39 -14.24 29.79 8.27
N GLY A 40 -15.55 29.57 8.10
CA GLY A 40 -16.57 30.39 8.71
C GLY A 40 -16.33 31.89 8.46
N VAL A 41 -16.34 32.67 9.51
CA VAL A 41 -16.06 34.13 9.43
C VAL A 41 -14.64 34.45 9.01
N LEU A 42 -13.69 33.55 9.17
CA LEU A 42 -12.28 33.73 8.79
C LEU A 42 -12.05 33.82 7.26
N GLU A 43 -13.07 33.52 6.45
CA GLU A 43 -13.03 33.78 5.00
C GLU A 43 -12.82 35.26 4.68
N ASP A 44 -13.30 36.15 5.53
CA ASP A 44 -13.19 37.62 5.35
C ASP A 44 -11.96 38.21 6.06
N PHE A 45 -11.18 37.39 6.78
CA PHE A 45 -10.03 37.81 7.56
C PHE A 45 -8.73 37.10 7.14
N PRO A 46 -8.06 37.56 6.09
CA PRO A 46 -6.73 37.04 5.74
C PRO A 46 -5.70 37.33 6.85
N THR A 47 -4.62 36.56 6.88
CA THR A 47 -3.65 36.50 7.97
C THR A 47 -3.05 37.85 8.34
N ASN A 48 -2.90 38.80 7.39
CA ASN A 48 -2.41 40.15 7.64
C ASN A 48 -3.43 41.04 8.38
N THR A 49 -4.69 40.63 8.45
CA THR A 49 -5.73 41.36 9.23
C THR A 49 -5.89 40.80 10.64
N LEU A 50 -5.25 39.67 10.95
CA LEU A 50 -5.28 39.00 12.28
C LEU A 50 -4.10 39.56 13.12
N PRO A 51 -4.35 40.30 14.23
CA PRO A 51 -3.28 40.98 14.96
C PRO A 51 -2.22 40.04 15.53
N GLY A 52 -0.95 40.18 15.09
CA GLY A 52 0.20 39.40 15.58
C GLY A 52 0.15 37.93 15.28
N PHE A 53 -0.81 37.44 14.48
CA PHE A 53 -0.98 36.02 14.14
C PHE A 53 0.26 35.43 13.48
N ALA A 54 0.79 36.10 12.45
CA ALA A 54 1.94 35.63 11.69
C ALA A 54 3.17 35.44 12.58
N ASP A 55 3.46 36.43 13.44
CA ASP A 55 4.63 36.39 14.32
C ASP A 55 4.51 35.28 15.37
N ARG A 56 3.35 35.19 16.04
CA ARG A 56 3.10 34.11 17.02
C ARG A 56 3.19 32.71 16.40
N LEU A 57 2.68 32.53 15.16
CA LEU A 57 2.76 31.24 14.48
C LEU A 57 4.22 30.86 14.18
N VAL A 58 5.01 31.81 13.68
CA VAL A 58 6.44 31.58 13.35
C VAL A 58 7.29 31.40 14.61
N GLU A 59 6.91 32.00 15.73
CA GLU A 59 7.54 31.79 17.04
C GLU A 59 7.27 30.36 17.55
N ARG A 60 6.03 29.89 17.46
CA ARG A 60 5.65 28.52 17.86
C ARG A 60 6.25 27.45 16.94
N LEU A 61 6.35 27.73 15.65
CA LEU A 61 6.88 26.80 14.63
C LEU A 61 7.96 27.47 13.77
N PRO A 62 9.19 27.64 14.30
CA PRO A 62 10.26 28.34 13.60
C PRO A 62 10.67 27.71 12.26
N GLY A 63 10.42 26.40 12.08
CA GLY A 63 10.70 25.67 10.85
C GLY A 63 9.93 26.18 9.64
N LEU A 64 8.79 26.84 9.82
CA LEU A 64 8.01 27.50 8.75
C LEU A 64 8.83 28.53 7.95
N ARG A 65 9.91 29.09 8.53
CA ARG A 65 10.87 29.94 7.83
C ARG A 65 11.60 29.25 6.69
N ASN A 66 11.59 27.95 6.64
CA ASN A 66 12.21 27.15 5.56
C ASN A 66 11.24 26.88 4.40
N HIS A 67 9.94 27.08 4.59
CA HIS A 67 8.93 26.78 3.58
C HIS A 67 8.96 27.77 2.43
N SER A 68 9.00 27.25 1.19
CA SER A 68 9.10 28.09 -0.02
C SER A 68 7.75 28.57 -0.55
N CYS A 69 6.67 27.82 -0.32
CA CYS A 69 5.34 28.08 -0.88
C CYS A 69 5.39 28.27 -2.42
N SER A 70 4.37 28.92 -3.00
CA SER A 70 4.30 29.28 -4.42
C SER A 70 5.38 30.27 -4.87
N ARG A 71 6.12 30.90 -3.93
CA ARG A 71 7.22 31.80 -4.20
C ARG A 71 8.49 31.10 -4.69
N GLY A 72 8.60 29.79 -4.48
CA GLY A 72 9.74 29.00 -4.94
C GLY A 72 11.08 29.27 -4.24
N ARG A 73 11.09 30.07 -3.17
CA ARG A 73 12.29 30.42 -2.37
C ARG A 73 12.06 30.21 -0.88
N ARG A 74 13.11 29.92 -0.14
CA ARG A 74 13.10 29.81 1.32
C ARG A 74 12.53 31.05 1.96
N GLY A 75 11.61 30.92 2.93
CA GLY A 75 10.91 32.01 3.60
C GLY A 75 9.68 32.54 2.85
N GLY A 76 9.43 32.08 1.63
CA GLY A 76 8.30 32.57 0.82
C GLY A 76 6.92 32.35 1.44
N PHE A 77 6.78 31.34 2.32
CA PHE A 77 5.55 31.14 3.09
C PHE A 77 5.36 32.26 4.15
N VAL A 78 6.41 32.60 4.90
CA VAL A 78 6.35 33.65 5.93
C VAL A 78 6.07 35.01 5.31
N GLU A 79 6.70 35.33 4.17
CA GLU A 79 6.37 36.54 3.39
C GLU A 79 4.86 36.57 3.09
N ARG A 80 4.30 35.48 2.63
CA ARG A 80 2.89 35.39 2.27
C ARG A 80 1.95 35.46 3.48
N LEU A 81 2.39 35.02 4.66
CA LEU A 81 1.65 35.23 5.92
C LEU A 81 1.47 36.71 6.23
N HIS A 82 2.55 37.54 6.08
CA HIS A 82 2.52 38.98 6.34
C HIS A 82 1.79 39.76 5.24
N GLU A 83 1.87 39.33 3.97
CA GLU A 83 1.12 39.93 2.87
C GLU A 83 -0.38 39.66 2.94
N GLY A 84 -0.78 38.53 3.52
CA GLY A 84 -2.14 38.06 3.66
C GLY A 84 -2.43 36.79 2.88
N THR A 85 -2.88 35.77 3.58
CA THR A 85 -3.37 34.52 3.01
C THR A 85 -4.50 33.97 3.88
N TRP A 86 -5.24 32.96 3.36
CA TRP A 86 -6.31 32.35 4.12
C TRP A 86 -5.77 31.27 5.08
N VAL A 87 -6.43 31.11 6.23
CA VAL A 87 -6.02 30.16 7.27
C VAL A 87 -6.05 28.70 6.79
N GLY A 88 -6.85 28.36 5.78
CA GLY A 88 -6.79 27.04 5.14
C GLY A 88 -5.43 26.75 4.49
N HIS A 89 -4.80 27.75 3.85
CA HIS A 89 -3.45 27.62 3.32
C HIS A 89 -2.39 27.56 4.45
N VAL A 90 -2.66 28.24 5.56
CA VAL A 90 -1.81 28.13 6.76
C VAL A 90 -1.85 26.70 7.31
N ALA A 91 -3.05 26.10 7.41
CA ALA A 91 -3.22 24.73 7.89
C ALA A 91 -2.40 23.71 7.07
N GLU A 92 -2.32 23.90 5.75
CA GLU A 92 -1.46 23.09 4.86
C GLU A 92 0.01 23.12 5.31
N HIS A 93 0.57 24.31 5.45
CA HIS A 93 1.97 24.49 5.81
C HIS A 93 2.28 24.07 7.25
N VAL A 94 1.35 24.28 8.18
CA VAL A 94 1.49 23.82 9.57
C VAL A 94 1.47 22.30 9.63
N ALA A 95 0.54 21.62 8.94
CA ALA A 95 0.50 20.17 8.88
C ALA A 95 1.76 19.54 8.29
N LEU A 96 2.36 20.18 7.26
CA LEU A 96 3.65 19.77 6.72
C LEU A 96 4.78 19.97 7.73
N GLN A 97 4.81 21.12 8.44
CA GLN A 97 5.85 21.42 9.43
C GLN A 97 5.78 20.50 10.66
N LEU A 98 4.58 20.16 11.11
CA LEU A 98 4.40 19.20 12.20
C LEU A 98 4.95 17.81 11.83
N GLN A 99 4.71 17.34 10.61
CA GLN A 99 5.30 16.08 10.14
C GLN A 99 6.84 16.12 10.10
N GLN A 100 7.43 17.27 9.78
CA GLN A 100 8.89 17.43 9.84
C GLN A 100 9.42 17.35 11.29
N ALA A 101 8.65 17.77 12.28
CA ALA A 101 9.03 17.66 13.69
C ALA A 101 9.23 16.20 14.16
N VAL A 102 8.59 15.22 13.47
CA VAL A 102 8.77 13.79 13.72
C VAL A 102 9.67 13.11 12.67
N GLY A 103 10.45 13.89 11.90
CA GLY A 103 11.40 13.38 10.92
C GLY A 103 10.83 13.05 9.54
N HIS A 104 9.55 13.32 9.28
CA HIS A 104 8.93 13.10 7.97
C HIS A 104 9.10 14.35 7.09
N ASP A 105 10.09 14.39 6.19
CA ASP A 105 10.39 15.53 5.31
C ASP A 105 9.35 15.68 4.17
N MET A 106 8.10 15.93 4.53
CA MET A 106 7.02 16.21 3.58
C MET A 106 7.00 17.68 3.22
N ARG A 107 6.98 17.98 1.91
CA ARG A 107 7.09 19.35 1.41
C ARG A 107 5.98 19.79 0.47
N ARG A 108 5.13 18.84 0.03
CA ARG A 108 4.12 19.11 -1.00
C ARG A 108 2.76 19.28 -0.40
N GLY A 109 2.14 20.42 -0.71
CA GLY A 109 0.78 20.71 -0.35
C GLY A 109 0.09 21.58 -1.40
N LYS A 110 -1.22 21.70 -1.29
CA LYS A 110 -2.05 22.49 -2.21
C LYS A 110 -3.38 22.81 -1.53
N THR A 111 -3.71 24.06 -1.45
CA THR A 111 -5.02 24.52 -0.94
C THR A 111 -5.85 25.09 -2.07
N ARG A 112 -7.12 24.69 -2.17
CA ARG A 112 -8.08 25.13 -3.18
C ARG A 112 -9.48 25.26 -2.59
N GLN A 113 -10.17 26.36 -2.92
CA GLN A 113 -11.58 26.53 -2.55
C GLN A 113 -12.44 25.41 -3.15
N VAL A 114 -13.41 24.94 -2.39
CA VAL A 114 -14.44 24.02 -2.90
C VAL A 114 -15.33 24.79 -3.89
N LYS A 115 -15.50 24.25 -5.09
CA LYS A 115 -16.25 24.95 -6.14
C LYS A 115 -17.70 25.19 -5.72
N GLY A 116 -18.11 26.47 -5.77
CA GLY A 116 -19.47 26.88 -5.43
C GLY A 116 -19.76 27.03 -3.92
N GLU A 117 -18.80 26.74 -3.05
CA GLU A 117 -18.93 26.81 -1.60
C GLU A 117 -17.98 27.87 -1.04
N ARG A 118 -18.50 29.07 -0.71
CA ARG A 118 -17.71 30.11 -0.07
C ARG A 118 -17.29 29.69 1.33
N GLY A 119 -16.06 29.97 1.73
CA GLY A 119 -15.51 29.63 3.05
C GLY A 119 -15.02 28.19 3.18
N ARG A 120 -15.32 27.31 2.21
CA ARG A 120 -14.84 25.92 2.24
C ARG A 120 -13.64 25.69 1.35
N TYR A 121 -12.65 25.01 1.90
CA TYR A 121 -11.37 24.73 1.23
C TYR A 121 -10.95 23.27 1.34
N ASN A 122 -10.41 22.74 0.23
CA ASN A 122 -9.64 21.51 0.20
C ASN A 122 -8.21 21.84 0.58
N VAL A 123 -7.77 21.41 1.74
CA VAL A 123 -6.38 21.47 2.22
C VAL A 123 -5.76 20.11 1.98
N ILE A 124 -4.82 20.04 1.03
CA ILE A 124 -4.14 18.82 0.62
C ILE A 124 -2.68 18.91 1.02
N TYR A 125 -2.15 17.86 1.64
CA TYR A 125 -0.72 17.76 1.96
C TYR A 125 -0.25 16.31 1.88
N ALA A 126 0.99 16.11 1.43
CA ALA A 126 1.63 14.81 1.36
C ALA A 126 1.88 14.26 2.77
N TYR A 127 1.90 12.92 2.90
CA TYR A 127 2.21 12.25 4.16
C TYR A 127 3.14 11.05 3.94
N TYR A 128 3.91 10.73 4.98
CA TYR A 128 4.72 9.51 5.05
C TYR A 128 3.98 8.40 5.80
N ASP A 129 3.49 8.69 7.01
CA ASP A 129 2.63 7.80 7.81
C ASP A 129 1.22 8.38 7.88
N GLU A 130 0.20 7.54 7.64
CA GLU A 130 -1.20 7.95 7.56
C GLU A 130 -1.70 8.53 8.90
N SER A 131 -1.36 7.88 10.01
CA SER A 131 -1.84 8.28 11.34
C SER A 131 -1.19 9.57 11.82
N VAL A 132 0.08 9.77 11.49
CA VAL A 132 0.83 10.99 11.76
C VAL A 132 0.31 12.13 10.90
N GLY A 133 0.08 11.88 9.62
CA GLY A 133 -0.45 12.89 8.71
C GLY A 133 -1.84 13.39 9.11
N LEU A 134 -2.75 12.49 9.51
CA LEU A 134 -4.08 12.89 10.01
C LEU A 134 -3.98 13.71 11.29
N ALA A 135 -3.19 13.25 12.26
CA ALA A 135 -2.98 13.99 13.52
C ALA A 135 -2.32 15.35 13.30
N ALA A 136 -1.40 15.48 12.32
CA ALA A 136 -0.79 16.75 11.95
C ALA A 136 -1.83 17.77 11.45
N GLY A 137 -2.79 17.32 10.65
CA GLY A 137 -3.89 18.18 10.17
C GLY A 137 -4.84 18.63 11.27
N GLU A 138 -5.19 17.73 12.19
CA GLU A 138 -6.03 18.03 13.37
C GLU A 138 -5.34 19.04 14.29
N LEU A 139 -4.06 18.79 14.63
CA LEU A 139 -3.28 19.70 15.47
C LEU A 139 -3.04 21.05 14.79
N ALA A 140 -2.86 21.08 13.47
CA ALA A 140 -2.71 22.34 12.72
C ALA A 140 -3.95 23.23 12.85
N VAL A 141 -5.16 22.65 12.74
CA VAL A 141 -6.41 23.40 12.88
C VAL A 141 -6.59 23.90 14.32
N ARG A 142 -6.29 23.08 15.33
CA ARG A 142 -6.36 23.49 16.75
C ARG A 142 -5.38 24.62 17.07
N LEU A 143 -4.14 24.53 16.60
CA LEU A 143 -3.13 25.58 16.78
C LEU A 143 -3.57 26.91 16.13
N ILE A 144 -4.13 26.86 14.92
CA ILE A 144 -4.61 28.06 14.24
C ILE A 144 -5.74 28.72 15.03
N ASN A 145 -6.69 27.93 15.52
CA ASN A 145 -7.80 28.45 16.34
C ASN A 145 -7.30 29.10 17.64
N ASP A 146 -6.37 28.44 18.35
CA ASP A 146 -5.75 28.99 19.56
C ASP A 146 -4.99 30.30 19.30
N LEU A 147 -4.27 30.39 18.19
CA LEU A 147 -3.57 31.62 17.82
C LEU A 147 -4.51 32.78 17.46
N ILE A 148 -5.75 32.52 17.07
CA ILE A 148 -6.75 33.56 16.77
C ILE A 148 -7.49 33.96 18.04
N VAL A 149 -8.00 32.98 18.79
CA VAL A 149 -8.63 33.18 20.10
C VAL A 149 -8.04 32.20 21.07
N ALA A 150 -7.30 32.70 22.04
CA ALA A 150 -6.63 31.86 23.04
C ALA A 150 -7.62 30.89 23.72
N ASP A 151 -7.35 29.60 23.59
CA ASP A 151 -8.09 28.53 24.25
C ASP A 151 -7.38 28.21 25.58
N PRO A 152 -7.96 28.50 26.75
CA PRO A 152 -7.30 28.24 28.04
C PRO A 152 -7.02 26.76 28.32
N ASP A 153 -7.70 25.85 27.60
CA ASP A 153 -7.53 24.41 27.75
C ASP A 153 -6.53 23.83 26.72
N PHE A 154 -6.01 24.64 25.78
CA PHE A 154 -5.07 24.20 24.75
C PHE A 154 -3.63 24.59 25.09
N ASP A 155 -2.82 23.59 25.39
CA ASP A 155 -1.37 23.70 25.58
C ASP A 155 -0.64 23.10 24.39
N PHE A 156 -0.16 23.98 23.49
CA PHE A 156 0.50 23.53 22.25
C PHE A 156 1.77 22.71 22.52
N ASP A 157 2.56 23.04 23.52
CA ASP A 157 3.82 22.33 23.79
C ASP A 157 3.52 20.88 24.26
N LYS A 158 2.51 20.69 25.08
CA LYS A 158 2.02 19.38 25.52
C LYS A 158 1.41 18.59 24.33
N GLU A 159 0.62 19.22 23.50
CA GLU A 159 0.03 18.59 22.30
C GLU A 159 1.11 18.19 21.28
N LEU A 160 2.12 19.05 21.09
CA LEU A 160 3.26 18.75 20.23
C LEU A 160 4.09 17.58 20.78
N GLU A 161 4.33 17.54 22.11
CA GLU A 161 4.98 16.39 22.74
C GLU A 161 4.19 15.10 22.50
N GLY A 162 2.87 15.13 22.72
CA GLY A 162 1.99 14.00 22.43
C GLY A 162 2.00 13.57 20.96
N PHE A 163 2.08 14.52 20.05
CA PHE A 163 2.20 14.29 18.61
C PHE A 163 3.56 13.64 18.26
N ILE A 164 4.66 14.11 18.86
CA ILE A 164 6.00 13.53 18.67
C ILE A 164 6.01 12.08 19.16
N VAL A 165 5.50 11.81 20.37
CA VAL A 165 5.39 10.45 20.92
C VAL A 165 4.56 9.53 20.01
N ARG A 166 3.50 10.05 19.38
CA ARG A 166 2.73 9.29 18.39
C ARG A 166 3.58 8.95 17.16
N GLY A 167 4.32 9.92 16.62
CA GLY A 167 5.23 9.72 15.50
C GLY A 167 6.28 8.65 15.78
N GLU A 168 6.89 8.68 16.96
CA GLU A 168 7.88 7.69 17.39
C GLU A 168 7.29 6.27 17.50
N ARG A 169 6.07 6.13 18.01
CA ARG A 169 5.39 4.83 18.10
C ARG A 169 5.06 4.23 16.74
N THR A 170 4.83 5.06 15.73
CA THR A 170 4.52 4.61 14.37
C THR A 170 5.75 4.49 13.48
N ALA A 171 6.86 5.11 13.85
CA ALA A 171 8.13 5.03 13.11
C ALA A 171 8.65 3.60 13.05
N PHE A 172 9.39 3.28 11.99
CA PHE A 172 10.21 2.08 11.97
C PHE A 172 11.40 2.25 12.92
N GLY A 173 11.78 1.16 13.59
CA GLY A 173 13.06 1.14 14.29
C GLY A 173 14.23 1.37 13.29
N PRO A 174 15.39 1.90 13.75
CA PRO A 174 16.47 2.34 12.87
C PRO A 174 16.95 1.31 11.85
N SER A 175 17.00 0.03 12.23
CA SER A 175 17.42 -1.05 11.34
C SER A 175 16.41 -1.32 10.22
N THR A 176 15.11 -1.37 10.54
CA THR A 176 14.04 -1.56 9.56
C THR A 176 13.96 -0.37 8.63
N GLN A 177 14.09 0.85 9.17
CA GLN A 177 14.10 2.09 8.40
C GLN A 177 15.22 2.10 7.37
N ALA A 178 16.44 1.76 7.76
CA ALA A 178 17.58 1.70 6.84
C ALA A 178 17.36 0.69 5.69
N ILE A 179 16.79 -0.49 5.98
CA ILE A 179 16.48 -1.49 4.95
C ILE A 179 15.39 -1.00 4.00
N VAL A 180 14.33 -0.35 4.52
CA VAL A 180 13.24 0.21 3.71
C VAL A 180 13.74 1.35 2.83
N GLU A 181 14.57 2.26 3.36
CA GLU A 181 15.17 3.37 2.60
C GLU A 181 16.05 2.86 1.46
N GLU A 182 16.89 1.85 1.72
CA GLU A 182 17.71 1.23 0.69
C GLU A 182 16.83 0.54 -0.38
N ALA A 183 15.74 -0.14 0.02
CA ALA A 183 14.79 -0.72 -0.93
C ALA A 183 14.13 0.34 -1.81
N VAL A 184 13.66 1.45 -1.21
CA VAL A 184 13.04 2.57 -1.93
C VAL A 184 14.04 3.22 -2.89
N SER A 185 15.30 3.41 -2.48
CA SER A 185 16.36 3.97 -3.34
C SER A 185 16.59 3.16 -4.62
N ARG A 186 16.29 1.84 -4.57
CA ARG A 186 16.37 0.91 -5.71
C ARG A 186 15.04 0.66 -6.41
N ASP A 187 14.03 1.49 -6.15
CA ASP A 187 12.69 1.32 -6.73
C ASP A 187 11.99 -0.01 -6.36
N ILE A 188 12.38 -0.61 -5.23
CA ILE A 188 11.70 -1.78 -4.68
C ILE A 188 10.50 -1.31 -3.86
N PRO A 189 9.28 -1.68 -4.21
CA PRO A 189 8.09 -1.28 -3.47
C PRO A 189 8.07 -1.93 -2.09
N TYR A 190 7.57 -1.21 -1.11
CA TYR A 190 7.36 -1.78 0.21
C TYR A 190 5.92 -1.61 0.67
N LEU A 191 5.53 -2.46 1.61
CA LEU A 191 4.21 -2.44 2.23
C LEU A 191 4.32 -2.81 3.69
N ARG A 192 3.95 -1.92 4.58
CA ARG A 192 3.87 -2.19 6.01
C ARG A 192 2.68 -3.11 6.29
N LEU A 193 2.92 -4.26 6.92
CA LEU A 193 1.90 -5.29 7.16
C LEU A 193 1.27 -5.23 8.55
N ASN A 194 1.92 -4.54 9.51
CA ASN A 194 1.41 -4.33 10.86
C ASN A 194 1.86 -2.97 11.41
N THR A 195 1.43 -2.61 12.61
CA THR A 195 1.82 -1.37 13.29
C THR A 195 3.26 -1.39 13.85
N ALA A 196 3.94 -2.55 13.81
CA ALA A 196 5.33 -2.72 14.23
C ALA A 196 6.28 -2.73 13.04
N SER A 197 7.23 -3.66 12.99
CA SER A 197 8.32 -3.72 12.01
C SER A 197 8.15 -4.79 10.92
N LEU A 198 6.97 -5.41 10.78
CA LEU A 198 6.74 -6.38 9.71
C LEU A 198 6.46 -5.64 8.38
N VAL A 199 7.37 -5.82 7.43
CA VAL A 199 7.32 -5.16 6.12
C VAL A 199 7.45 -6.21 5.02
N GLN A 200 6.65 -6.06 3.98
CA GLN A 200 6.83 -6.73 2.70
C GLN A 200 7.63 -5.81 1.79
N LEU A 201 8.72 -6.31 1.23
CA LEU A 201 9.49 -5.72 0.14
C LEU A 201 9.14 -6.47 -1.15
N GLY A 202 8.92 -5.74 -2.25
CA GLY A 202 8.49 -6.35 -3.52
C GLY A 202 7.00 -6.73 -3.56
N GLN A 203 6.57 -7.29 -4.69
CA GLN A 203 5.16 -7.58 -4.99
C GLN A 203 4.98 -9.03 -5.48
N GLY A 204 3.80 -9.61 -5.21
CA GLY A 204 3.41 -10.90 -5.72
C GLY A 204 4.46 -11.99 -5.42
N VAL A 205 4.83 -12.77 -6.43
CA VAL A 205 5.83 -13.85 -6.31
C VAL A 205 7.23 -13.34 -5.95
N HIS A 206 7.51 -12.06 -6.18
CA HIS A 206 8.81 -11.44 -5.91
C HIS A 206 8.90 -10.87 -4.50
N GLN A 207 7.86 -11.00 -3.68
CA GLN A 207 7.86 -10.43 -2.34
C GLN A 207 8.90 -11.11 -1.43
N ARG A 208 9.48 -10.31 -0.56
CA ARG A 208 10.28 -10.72 0.59
C ARG A 208 9.72 -10.05 1.83
N ARG A 209 9.81 -10.69 2.99
CA ARG A 209 9.35 -10.09 4.24
C ARG A 209 10.53 -9.88 5.17
N ILE A 210 10.47 -8.79 5.90
CA ILE A 210 11.42 -8.48 6.96
C ILE A 210 10.67 -8.16 8.26
N ARG A 211 11.30 -8.47 9.39
CA ARG A 211 10.85 -8.06 10.72
C ARG A 211 12.10 -7.66 11.51
N ALA A 212 12.27 -6.37 11.79
CA ALA A 212 13.55 -5.80 12.20
C ALA A 212 14.64 -6.16 11.18
N THR A 213 15.64 -6.95 11.57
CA THR A 213 16.70 -7.47 10.69
C THR A 213 16.56 -8.96 10.38
N MET A 214 15.51 -9.63 10.85
CA MET A 214 15.17 -10.98 10.38
C MET A 214 14.44 -10.89 9.03
N THR A 215 14.73 -11.84 8.15
CA THR A 215 14.13 -11.91 6.81
C THR A 215 13.24 -13.14 6.63
N SER A 216 12.54 -13.22 5.51
CA SER A 216 11.80 -14.44 5.13
C SER A 216 12.74 -15.62 4.75
N GLN A 217 14.06 -15.40 4.73
CA GLN A 217 15.05 -16.43 4.46
C GLN A 217 15.74 -16.90 5.76
N THR A 218 15.60 -16.15 6.87
CA THR A 218 16.18 -16.54 8.18
C THR A 218 15.53 -17.84 8.67
N PRO A 219 16.28 -18.95 8.82
CA PRO A 219 15.72 -20.22 9.28
C PRO A 219 15.32 -20.15 10.76
N SER A 220 14.15 -20.64 11.11
CA SER A 220 13.71 -20.68 12.52
C SER A 220 14.63 -21.52 13.39
N VAL A 221 15.19 -22.62 12.86
CA VAL A 221 16.16 -23.46 13.57
C VAL A 221 17.41 -22.66 13.94
N ALA A 222 17.91 -21.81 13.05
CA ALA A 222 19.05 -20.95 13.34
C ALA A 222 18.76 -19.92 14.42
N VAL A 223 17.51 -19.37 14.43
CA VAL A 223 17.06 -18.47 15.49
C VAL A 223 16.97 -19.19 16.84
N ASP A 224 16.46 -20.42 16.86
CA ASP A 224 16.38 -21.24 18.08
C ASP A 224 17.78 -21.58 18.63
N ILE A 225 18.73 -21.94 17.74
CA ILE A 225 20.14 -22.14 18.11
C ILE A 225 20.70 -20.86 18.73
N ALA A 226 20.59 -19.72 18.04
CA ALA A 226 21.11 -18.44 18.52
C ALA A 226 20.50 -17.99 19.85
N SER A 227 19.25 -18.39 20.13
CA SER A 227 18.56 -18.10 21.39
C SER A 227 19.06 -18.93 22.57
N ASN A 228 19.76 -20.03 22.30
CA ASN A 228 20.29 -20.92 23.31
C ASN A 228 21.83 -20.78 23.37
N LYS A 229 22.31 -19.97 24.31
CA LYS A 229 23.77 -19.65 24.45
C LYS A 229 24.66 -20.88 24.61
N GLU A 230 24.22 -21.88 25.37
CA GLU A 230 24.99 -23.09 25.60
C GLU A 230 25.10 -23.94 24.31
N LEU A 231 23.99 -24.12 23.60
CA LEU A 231 23.98 -24.83 22.33
C LEU A 231 24.83 -24.10 21.28
N THR A 232 24.67 -22.77 21.15
CA THR A 232 25.45 -21.94 20.24
C THR A 232 26.95 -22.13 20.48
N LEU A 233 27.41 -21.92 21.72
CA LEU A 233 28.82 -22.06 22.06
C LEU A 233 29.36 -23.51 21.86
N SER A 234 28.53 -24.52 22.13
CA SER A 234 28.86 -25.92 21.88
C SER A 234 29.08 -26.21 20.39
N LEU A 235 28.17 -25.69 19.51
CA LEU A 235 28.30 -25.86 18.05
C LEU A 235 29.53 -25.13 17.50
N LEU A 236 29.78 -23.90 17.95
CA LEU A 236 30.97 -23.13 17.56
C LEU A 236 32.26 -23.80 18.02
N SER A 237 32.29 -24.32 19.24
CA SER A 237 33.40 -25.08 19.77
C SER A 237 33.68 -26.36 18.97
N ALA A 238 32.64 -27.09 18.60
CA ALA A 238 32.72 -28.28 17.77
C ALA A 238 33.25 -27.98 16.36
N ALA A 239 33.02 -26.78 15.85
CA ALA A 239 33.59 -26.29 14.60
C ALA A 239 35.02 -25.77 14.77
N GLY A 240 35.59 -25.77 15.98
CA GLY A 240 36.95 -25.30 16.23
C GLY A 240 37.11 -23.79 16.35
N LEU A 241 35.99 -23.07 16.51
CA LEU A 241 36.01 -21.61 16.71
C LEU A 241 36.32 -21.23 18.15
N PRO A 242 37.00 -20.09 18.38
CA PRO A 242 37.37 -19.66 19.72
C PRO A 242 36.09 -19.21 20.50
N VAL A 243 35.74 -19.97 21.52
CA VAL A 243 34.63 -19.67 22.44
C VAL A 243 35.10 -19.85 23.90
N PRO A 244 34.46 -19.17 24.87
CA PRO A 244 34.73 -19.40 26.28
C PRO A 244 34.38 -20.86 26.65
N ARG A 245 35.18 -21.50 27.44
CA ARG A 245 34.79 -22.78 28.05
C ARG A 245 33.67 -22.51 29.03
N SER A 246 32.50 -23.04 28.79
CA SER A 246 31.29 -22.75 29.55
C SER A 246 30.46 -24.01 29.82
N GLN A 247 29.73 -24.01 30.91
CA GLN A 247 28.75 -25.03 31.25
C GLN A 247 27.68 -24.46 32.18
N SER A 248 26.44 -24.90 32.01
CA SER A 248 25.35 -24.56 32.90
C SER A 248 25.30 -25.45 34.13
N VAL A 249 24.97 -24.86 35.30
CA VAL A 249 24.88 -25.50 36.59
C VAL A 249 23.62 -25.06 37.33
N ARG A 250 23.16 -25.90 38.29
CA ARG A 250 21.97 -25.61 39.09
C ARG A 250 22.27 -25.25 40.54
N THR A 251 23.45 -25.63 41.00
CA THR A 251 23.81 -25.44 42.41
C THR A 251 25.12 -24.68 42.55
N VAL A 252 25.29 -23.98 43.65
CA VAL A 252 26.50 -23.21 43.95
C VAL A 252 27.75 -24.11 44.05
N ASP A 253 27.60 -25.32 44.58
CA ASP A 253 28.75 -26.24 44.69
C ASP A 253 29.16 -26.82 43.31
N GLU A 254 28.20 -26.98 42.38
CA GLU A 254 28.54 -27.29 40.97
C GLU A 254 29.28 -26.12 40.33
N ALA A 255 28.84 -24.88 40.59
CA ALA A 255 29.50 -23.68 40.06
C ALA A 255 30.95 -23.57 40.51
N VAL A 256 31.23 -23.77 41.82
CA VAL A 256 32.60 -23.77 42.39
C VAL A 256 33.44 -24.90 41.78
N ARG A 257 32.91 -26.14 41.73
CA ARG A 257 33.63 -27.25 41.09
C ARG A 257 33.97 -26.97 39.61
N LEU A 258 33.03 -26.38 38.89
CA LEU A 258 33.23 -26.04 37.48
C LEU A 258 34.24 -24.90 37.32
N ALA A 259 34.16 -23.84 38.13
CA ALA A 259 35.14 -22.73 38.13
C ALA A 259 36.58 -23.25 38.37
N ASN A 260 36.77 -24.12 39.35
CA ASN A 260 38.06 -24.77 39.60
C ASN A 260 38.57 -25.65 38.43
N ARG A 261 37.64 -26.29 37.68
CA ARG A 261 37.98 -27.09 36.48
C ARG A 261 38.32 -26.22 35.26
N ILE A 262 37.59 -25.13 35.07
CA ILE A 262 37.79 -24.17 33.96
C ILE A 262 39.08 -23.39 34.18
N GLY A 263 39.34 -23.02 35.44
CA GLY A 263 40.44 -22.14 35.88
C GLY A 263 39.98 -20.70 36.03
N TYR A 264 40.40 -20.08 37.13
CA TYR A 264 40.14 -18.67 37.40
C TYR A 264 40.96 -17.73 36.51
N PRO A 265 40.43 -16.53 36.18
CA PRO A 265 39.14 -15.97 36.56
C PRO A 265 37.96 -16.51 35.72
N VAL A 266 36.74 -16.49 36.32
CA VAL A 266 35.55 -16.95 35.66
C VAL A 266 34.44 -15.86 35.67
N VAL A 267 33.43 -16.07 34.84
CA VAL A 267 32.21 -15.29 34.78
C VAL A 267 31.03 -16.15 35.24
N ILE A 268 30.11 -15.55 35.99
CA ILE A 268 28.84 -16.17 36.36
C ILE A 268 27.72 -15.30 35.76
N LYS A 269 26.78 -15.95 35.07
CA LYS A 269 25.62 -15.27 34.48
C LYS A 269 24.38 -16.18 34.41
N PRO A 270 23.13 -15.65 34.49
CA PRO A 270 21.95 -16.46 34.25
C PRO A 270 21.91 -16.93 32.78
N LEU A 271 21.43 -18.18 32.56
CA LEU A 271 21.27 -18.74 31.20
C LEU A 271 20.29 -17.91 30.34
N ASP A 272 19.21 -17.45 30.97
CA ASP A 272 18.08 -16.74 30.31
C ASP A 272 18.03 -15.24 30.67
N GLY A 273 19.15 -14.67 31.14
CA GLY A 273 19.32 -13.24 31.40
C GLY A 273 19.52 -12.40 30.16
N ASN A 274 18.94 -11.21 30.16
CA ASN A 274 19.08 -10.23 29.08
C ASN A 274 19.69 -8.91 29.59
N HIS A 275 20.34 -8.16 28.71
CA HIS A 275 20.91 -6.82 28.99
C HIS A 275 21.95 -6.77 30.13
N GLY A 276 22.67 -7.88 30.37
CA GLY A 276 23.74 -7.93 31.37
C GLY A 276 23.30 -8.02 32.83
N ARG A 277 22.01 -8.26 33.09
CA ARG A 277 21.52 -8.45 34.48
C ARG A 277 22.02 -9.75 35.07
N GLY A 278 22.49 -9.71 36.33
CA GLY A 278 23.02 -10.87 37.00
C GLY A 278 24.34 -11.41 36.46
N VAL A 279 25.03 -10.65 35.57
CA VAL A 279 26.38 -11.02 35.08
C VAL A 279 27.45 -10.50 36.02
N MET A 280 28.24 -11.40 36.57
CA MET A 280 29.37 -11.10 37.43
C MET A 280 30.65 -11.54 36.75
N LEU A 281 31.56 -10.60 36.57
CA LEU A 281 32.84 -10.76 35.84
C LEU A 281 34.03 -10.86 36.77
N ASP A 282 35.13 -11.40 36.26
CA ASP A 282 36.46 -11.43 36.91
C ASP A 282 36.44 -12.06 38.32
N LEU A 283 35.69 -13.15 38.49
CA LEU A 283 35.62 -13.88 39.73
C LEU A 283 36.87 -14.74 39.89
N SER A 284 37.65 -14.45 40.92
CA SER A 284 38.99 -15.01 41.08
C SER A 284 39.10 -16.03 42.24
N SER A 285 38.00 -16.27 42.97
CA SER A 285 38.00 -17.19 44.11
C SER A 285 36.67 -17.95 44.27
N ASP A 286 36.70 -19.06 45.00
CA ASP A 286 35.49 -19.81 45.38
C ASP A 286 34.45 -18.94 46.15
N ALA A 287 34.96 -17.99 46.93
CA ALA A 287 34.07 -17.07 47.70
C ALA A 287 33.31 -16.11 46.76
N ASP A 288 34.00 -15.58 45.73
CA ASP A 288 33.40 -14.71 44.74
C ASP A 288 32.34 -15.47 43.96
N VAL A 289 32.65 -16.72 43.54
CA VAL A 289 31.71 -17.60 42.81
C VAL A 289 30.45 -17.86 43.62
N ARG A 290 30.57 -18.13 44.94
CA ARG A 290 29.41 -18.34 45.81
C ARG A 290 28.54 -17.10 45.92
N SER A 291 29.13 -15.93 46.16
CA SER A 291 28.42 -14.66 46.20
C SER A 291 27.73 -14.32 44.87
N ALA A 292 28.43 -14.48 43.77
CA ALA A 292 27.92 -14.20 42.41
C ALA A 292 26.80 -15.14 41.98
N PHE A 293 26.83 -16.41 42.44
CA PHE A 293 25.81 -17.40 42.10
C PHE A 293 24.42 -17.02 42.62
N ASP A 294 24.33 -16.50 43.86
CA ASP A 294 23.07 -16.11 44.43
C ASP A 294 22.47 -14.90 43.70
N VAL A 295 23.30 -13.94 43.31
CA VAL A 295 22.88 -12.78 42.50
C VAL A 295 22.38 -13.23 41.14
N ALA A 296 23.14 -14.07 40.42
CA ALA A 296 22.76 -14.57 39.11
C ALA A 296 21.47 -15.40 39.17
N LYS A 297 21.26 -16.16 40.27
CA LYS A 297 20.10 -17.01 40.47
C LYS A 297 18.82 -16.21 40.69
N SER A 298 18.92 -15.04 41.35
CA SER A 298 17.77 -14.16 41.54
C SER A 298 17.23 -13.56 40.19
N GLU A 299 18.09 -13.44 39.18
CA GLU A 299 17.77 -12.91 37.88
C GLU A 299 17.41 -14.02 36.83
N SER A 300 17.66 -15.29 37.15
CA SER A 300 17.38 -16.43 36.28
C SER A 300 15.94 -16.93 36.43
N ARG A 301 15.22 -17.04 35.30
CA ARG A 301 13.88 -17.62 35.24
C ARG A 301 13.87 -19.16 35.31
N SER A 302 14.89 -19.78 34.70
CA SER A 302 15.05 -21.24 34.65
C SER A 302 15.77 -21.81 35.86
N GLY A 303 16.43 -20.95 36.67
CA GLY A 303 17.30 -21.35 37.74
C GLY A 303 18.62 -21.98 37.28
N LEU A 304 18.91 -21.90 35.95
CA LEU A 304 20.19 -22.36 35.39
C LEU A 304 21.16 -21.17 35.28
N ILE A 305 22.39 -21.44 35.77
CA ILE A 305 23.46 -20.44 35.81
C ILE A 305 24.63 -20.94 34.97
N ILE A 306 25.14 -20.10 34.10
CA ILE A 306 26.34 -20.36 33.29
C ILE A 306 27.59 -19.94 34.11
N VAL A 307 28.56 -20.83 34.17
CA VAL A 307 29.94 -20.53 34.60
C VAL A 307 30.83 -20.66 33.39
N GLU A 308 31.58 -19.61 33.04
CA GLU A 308 32.44 -19.58 31.86
C GLU A 308 33.78 -18.93 32.13
N THR A 309 34.75 -19.22 31.26
CA THR A 309 36.09 -18.57 31.31
C THR A 309 35.91 -17.06 31.13
N TYR A 310 36.57 -16.25 31.97
CA TYR A 310 36.60 -14.80 31.74
C TYR A 310 37.56 -14.49 30.60
N VAL A 311 36.99 -13.92 29.53
CA VAL A 311 37.74 -13.45 28.35
C VAL A 311 37.99 -11.96 28.50
N THR A 312 39.26 -11.56 28.50
CA THR A 312 39.65 -10.16 28.62
C THR A 312 39.80 -9.51 27.25
N GLY A 313 39.40 -8.27 27.14
CA GLY A 313 39.55 -7.51 25.90
C GLY A 313 38.49 -6.43 25.73
N ARG A 314 38.46 -5.90 24.51
CA ARG A 314 37.43 -4.95 24.05
C ARG A 314 36.28 -5.72 23.45
N ASP A 315 35.09 -5.12 23.52
CA ASP A 315 33.87 -5.72 23.04
C ASP A 315 33.57 -5.25 21.59
N TYR A 316 33.54 -6.20 20.67
CA TYR A 316 33.25 -5.94 19.25
C TYR A 316 31.95 -6.59 18.83
N ARG A 317 31.14 -5.87 18.02
CA ARG A 317 30.01 -6.41 17.27
C ARG A 317 30.41 -6.58 15.82
N CYS A 318 30.60 -7.83 15.38
CA CYS A 318 30.76 -8.16 13.97
C CYS A 318 29.43 -8.45 13.35
N LEU A 319 29.04 -7.68 12.35
CA LEU A 319 27.79 -7.86 11.58
C LEU A 319 28.09 -8.65 10.31
N VAL A 320 27.54 -9.86 10.23
CA VAL A 320 27.65 -10.75 9.07
C VAL A 320 26.31 -10.74 8.33
N ILE A 321 26.35 -10.56 7.01
CA ILE A 321 25.19 -10.57 6.11
C ILE A 321 25.54 -11.44 4.91
N ASP A 322 24.69 -12.42 4.60
CA ASP A 322 24.91 -13.39 3.52
C ASP A 322 26.28 -14.08 3.60
N GLY A 323 26.68 -14.44 4.83
CA GLY A 323 27.93 -15.13 5.12
C GLY A 323 29.20 -14.25 4.99
N LYS A 324 29.05 -12.92 4.85
CA LYS A 324 30.17 -11.98 4.73
C LYS A 324 30.05 -10.84 5.75
N ILE A 325 31.23 -10.41 6.27
CA ILE A 325 31.30 -9.24 7.13
C ILE A 325 30.77 -8.01 6.37
N ALA A 326 29.80 -7.35 6.96
CA ALA A 326 29.27 -6.07 6.49
C ALA A 326 29.84 -4.89 7.28
N ALA A 327 30.08 -5.06 8.58
CA ALA A 327 30.65 -4.03 9.44
C ALA A 327 31.17 -4.63 10.77
N ILE A 328 32.13 -3.95 11.40
CA ILE A 328 32.64 -4.28 12.73
C ILE A 328 32.62 -2.99 13.56
N ALA A 329 31.98 -3.01 14.73
CA ALA A 329 31.94 -1.91 15.66
C ALA A 329 32.51 -2.30 17.03
N GLU A 330 33.49 -1.53 17.55
CA GLU A 330 33.91 -1.61 18.94
C GLU A 330 32.83 -0.92 19.80
N ARG A 331 32.30 -1.61 20.80
CA ARG A 331 31.30 -1.12 21.74
C ARG A 331 32.02 -0.67 23.03
N VAL A 332 31.93 0.62 23.31
CA VAL A 332 32.57 1.18 24.50
C VAL A 332 31.47 1.54 25.52
N PRO A 333 31.61 1.05 26.80
CA PRO A 333 30.67 1.42 27.85
C PRO A 333 30.53 2.92 28.03
N ALA A 334 29.37 3.35 28.55
CA ALA A 334 29.18 4.75 28.92
C ALA A 334 30.23 5.17 29.93
N HIS A 335 30.94 6.26 29.67
CA HIS A 335 32.04 6.79 30.47
C HIS A 335 32.13 8.30 30.31
N VAL A 336 32.84 8.92 31.23
CA VAL A 336 33.32 10.31 31.12
C VAL A 336 34.82 10.35 31.25
N ILE A 337 35.43 11.33 30.64
CA ILE A 337 36.90 11.56 30.76
C ILE A 337 37.12 12.80 31.62
N GLY A 338 37.85 12.64 32.70
CA GLY A 338 38.20 13.72 33.59
C GLY A 338 38.98 14.83 32.88
N ASP A 339 38.71 16.06 33.21
CA ASP A 339 39.44 17.23 32.74
C ASP A 339 40.25 17.94 33.87
N GLY A 340 40.15 17.41 35.10
CA GLY A 340 40.76 17.99 36.27
C GLY A 340 40.09 19.21 36.84
N MET A 341 38.89 19.57 36.34
CA MET A 341 38.18 20.76 36.75
C MET A 341 36.73 20.51 37.11
N ARG A 342 36.02 19.66 36.40
CA ARG A 342 34.57 19.37 36.53
C ARG A 342 34.31 18.07 37.27
N THR A 343 33.20 18.04 38.00
CA THR A 343 32.71 16.83 38.66
C THR A 343 32.19 15.81 37.66
N ILE A 344 32.06 14.56 38.06
CA ILE A 344 31.47 13.51 37.22
C ILE A 344 30.06 13.87 36.75
N ASN A 345 29.24 14.46 37.64
CA ASN A 345 27.91 14.92 37.29
C ASN A 345 27.94 15.99 36.18
N GLU A 346 28.84 16.95 36.27
CA GLU A 346 28.98 18.02 35.23
C GLU A 346 29.49 17.44 33.90
N LEU A 347 30.41 16.51 33.93
CA LEU A 347 30.93 15.83 32.73
C LEU A 347 29.83 14.99 32.03
N VAL A 348 28.96 14.34 32.80
CA VAL A 348 27.79 13.62 32.28
C VAL A 348 26.79 14.60 31.66
N ALA A 349 26.53 15.74 32.32
CA ALA A 349 25.62 16.77 31.80
C ALA A 349 26.14 17.33 30.46
N GLU A 350 27.46 17.63 30.36
CA GLU A 350 28.09 18.03 29.11
C GLU A 350 27.99 16.97 28.03
N THR A 351 28.32 15.71 28.36
CA THR A 351 28.19 14.58 27.40
C THR A 351 26.75 14.44 26.90
N ASN A 352 25.77 14.63 27.78
CA ASN A 352 24.35 14.57 27.42
C ASN A 352 23.85 15.83 26.65
N ALA A 353 24.61 16.92 26.63
CA ALA A 353 24.32 18.10 25.83
C ALA A 353 24.64 17.91 24.32
N ASP A 354 25.35 16.83 23.95
CA ASP A 354 25.55 16.49 22.53
C ASP A 354 24.19 16.40 21.81
N PRO A 355 23.98 17.22 20.74
CA PRO A 355 22.72 17.24 20.03
C PRO A 355 22.32 15.91 19.40
N ARG A 356 23.25 14.96 19.25
CA ARG A 356 23.00 13.58 18.79
C ARG A 356 22.40 12.67 19.88
N ARG A 357 22.41 13.10 21.16
CA ARG A 357 21.88 12.31 22.28
C ARG A 357 20.44 12.70 22.61
N GLY A 358 19.56 11.66 22.75
CA GLY A 358 18.15 11.81 23.12
C GLY A 358 17.72 10.77 24.15
N VAL A 359 16.45 10.78 24.52
CA VAL A 359 15.86 9.78 25.43
C VAL A 359 15.42 8.59 24.56
N GLY A 360 15.76 7.37 24.96
CA GLY A 360 15.41 6.17 24.21
C GLY A 360 16.01 6.11 22.81
N HIS A 361 15.17 6.12 21.78
CA HIS A 361 15.59 6.04 20.35
C HIS A 361 15.27 7.32 19.56
N GLU A 362 14.96 8.41 20.22
CA GLU A 362 14.66 9.71 19.60
C GLU A 362 15.77 10.21 18.69
N LYS A 363 17.02 9.94 19.09
CA LYS A 363 18.22 10.37 18.38
C LYS A 363 19.19 9.22 18.18
N VAL A 364 20.22 9.46 17.39
CA VAL A 364 21.23 8.46 17.05
C VAL A 364 22.06 7.96 18.26
N LEU A 365 22.18 8.74 19.32
CA LEU A 365 22.80 8.36 20.58
C LEU A 365 21.80 8.49 21.74
N THR A 366 21.94 7.66 22.73
CA THR A 366 21.11 7.69 23.95
C THR A 366 21.80 8.50 25.04
N ARG A 367 21.05 9.26 25.84
CA ARG A 367 21.56 9.97 27.01
C ARG A 367 22.02 8.99 28.07
N ILE A 368 23.15 9.29 28.72
CA ILE A 368 23.65 8.55 29.88
C ILE A 368 22.66 8.83 31.04
N LYS A 369 22.16 7.76 31.64
CA LYS A 369 21.33 7.84 32.85
C LYS A 369 22.18 7.52 34.05
N ILE A 370 22.06 8.35 35.09
CA ILE A 370 22.64 8.07 36.41
C ILE A 370 21.59 7.37 37.24
N ASP A 371 21.72 6.06 37.35
CA ASP A 371 20.95 5.21 38.24
C ASP A 371 21.84 4.66 39.35
N GLN A 372 21.27 3.90 40.29
CA GLN A 372 22.03 3.35 41.41
C GLN A 372 23.20 2.48 40.97
N ALA A 373 23.05 1.72 39.87
CA ALA A 373 24.13 0.86 39.38
C ALA A 373 25.31 1.68 38.84
N ALA A 374 25.06 2.83 38.22
CA ALA A 374 26.08 3.77 37.79
C ALA A 374 26.80 4.39 38.98
N ILE A 375 26.08 4.78 40.05
CA ILE A 375 26.64 5.34 41.29
C ILE A 375 27.54 4.30 41.99
N ASP A 376 27.07 3.07 42.11
CA ASP A 376 27.80 1.97 42.77
C ASP A 376 29.08 1.63 41.96
N LEU A 377 29.00 1.67 40.61
CA LEU A 377 30.16 1.42 39.75
C LEU A 377 31.20 2.54 39.86
N VAL A 378 30.78 3.79 39.96
CA VAL A 378 31.67 4.93 40.19
C VAL A 378 32.33 4.81 41.57
N ALA A 379 31.58 4.44 42.60
CA ALA A 379 32.13 4.20 43.96
C ALA A 379 33.14 3.04 43.94
N ALA A 380 32.88 1.95 43.23
CA ALA A 380 33.83 0.84 43.08
C ALA A 380 35.16 1.22 42.40
N GLN A 381 35.15 2.31 41.59
CA GLN A 381 36.34 2.89 41.00
C GLN A 381 37.04 3.93 41.90
N GLY A 382 36.54 4.13 43.15
CA GLY A 382 37.11 5.02 44.14
C GLY A 382 36.68 6.49 44.00
N PHE A 383 35.54 6.76 43.29
CA PHE A 383 35.03 8.10 43.09
C PHE A 383 33.60 8.27 43.65
N GLY A 384 33.30 9.48 44.10
CA GLY A 384 31.91 9.95 44.25
C GLY A 384 31.44 10.72 43.00
N MET A 385 30.13 10.88 42.81
CA MET A 385 29.58 11.59 41.67
C MET A 385 29.99 13.08 41.62
N ASP A 386 30.32 13.66 42.76
CA ASP A 386 30.74 15.07 42.91
C ASP A 386 32.28 15.20 42.95
N ASP A 387 33.02 14.10 42.77
CA ASP A 387 34.48 14.16 42.67
C ASP A 387 34.93 14.67 41.29
N VAL A 388 36.12 15.30 41.25
CA VAL A 388 36.75 15.82 40.06
C VAL A 388 37.84 14.84 39.60
N PRO A 389 37.61 14.02 38.58
CA PRO A 389 38.63 13.11 38.07
C PRO A 389 39.79 13.87 37.42
N ALA A 390 41.03 13.38 37.64
CA ALA A 390 42.21 13.96 36.98
C ALA A 390 42.07 13.96 35.45
N ALA A 391 42.73 14.95 34.81
CA ALA A 391 42.68 15.07 33.34
C ALA A 391 43.15 13.78 32.66
N GLY A 392 42.36 13.27 31.71
CA GLY A 392 42.59 12.03 30.98
C GLY A 392 42.16 10.75 31.72
N ASN A 393 41.69 10.84 32.98
CA ASN A 393 41.23 9.68 33.71
C ASN A 393 39.79 9.30 33.23
N THR A 394 39.63 8.03 32.82
CA THR A 394 38.33 7.54 32.34
C THR A 394 37.54 6.93 33.49
N VAL A 395 36.36 7.45 33.78
CA VAL A 395 35.42 6.91 34.76
C VAL A 395 34.26 6.23 34.05
N LYS A 396 34.14 4.90 34.20
CA LYS A 396 33.06 4.11 33.62
C LYS A 396 31.75 4.32 34.39
N LEU A 397 30.65 4.47 33.66
CA LEU A 397 29.30 4.64 34.17
C LEU A 397 28.42 3.40 33.92
N THR A 398 28.87 2.50 33.03
CA THR A 398 28.24 1.19 32.80
C THR A 398 29.30 0.14 32.58
N LEU A 399 28.97 -1.14 32.84
CA LEU A 399 29.88 -2.27 32.59
C LEU A 399 29.85 -2.75 31.14
N THR A 400 28.72 -2.55 30.46
CA THR A 400 28.51 -3.06 29.09
C THR A 400 28.47 -1.94 28.07
N GLY A 401 29.04 -2.18 26.88
CA GLY A 401 29.07 -1.24 25.74
C GLY A 401 27.77 -1.09 25.01
N ASN A 402 26.60 -1.02 25.71
CA ASN A 402 25.31 -0.91 25.07
C ASN A 402 24.98 0.57 24.74
N MET A 403 24.71 0.85 23.46
CA MET A 403 24.31 2.20 23.04
C MET A 403 22.98 2.66 23.66
N SER A 404 22.08 1.74 24.03
CA SER A 404 20.79 2.07 24.70
C SER A 404 20.97 2.59 26.12
N THR A 405 22.13 2.39 26.73
CA THR A 405 22.47 2.87 28.08
C THR A 405 23.49 4.02 28.06
N GLY A 406 23.71 4.65 26.91
CA GLY A 406 24.62 5.78 26.76
C GLY A 406 26.04 5.43 26.30
N GLY A 407 26.33 4.16 26.05
CA GLY A 407 27.57 3.71 25.43
C GLY A 407 27.79 4.30 24.04
N ILE A 408 29.02 4.21 23.55
CA ILE A 408 29.42 4.68 22.22
C ILE A 408 29.91 3.52 21.35
N SER A 409 29.90 3.72 20.03
CA SER A 409 30.45 2.79 19.04
C SER A 409 31.56 3.44 18.24
N ILE A 410 32.58 2.65 17.93
CA ILE A 410 33.73 3.05 17.09
C ILE A 410 33.77 2.08 15.92
N ASP A 411 33.77 2.62 14.70
CA ASP A 411 33.92 1.79 13.51
C ASP A 411 35.32 1.18 13.43
N ARG A 412 35.41 -0.15 13.23
CA ARG A 412 36.60 -0.95 13.09
C ARG A 412 36.58 -1.85 11.85
N THR A 413 35.67 -1.57 10.93
CA THR A 413 35.35 -2.46 9.80
C THR A 413 36.58 -2.79 8.96
N PHE A 414 37.40 -1.80 8.66
CA PHE A 414 38.58 -1.98 7.78
C PHE A 414 39.88 -2.21 8.54
N GLU A 415 39.87 -2.20 9.88
CA GLU A 415 41.03 -2.40 10.70
C GLU A 415 41.20 -3.86 11.17
N ALA A 416 40.10 -4.64 11.12
CA ALA A 416 40.08 -5.99 11.65
C ALA A 416 40.98 -6.95 10.87
N HIS A 417 41.69 -7.84 11.62
CA HIS A 417 42.53 -8.85 11.02
C HIS A 417 41.73 -9.85 10.19
N PRO A 418 42.20 -10.29 9.00
CA PRO A 418 41.46 -11.21 8.13
C PRO A 418 41.01 -12.50 8.81
N GLU A 419 41.86 -13.10 9.68
CA GLU A 419 41.48 -14.30 10.43
C GLU A 419 40.27 -14.05 11.37
N ASN A 420 40.18 -12.88 12.00
CA ASN A 420 39.06 -12.52 12.87
C ASN A 420 37.79 -12.34 12.06
N ILE A 421 37.88 -11.83 10.82
CA ILE A 421 36.79 -11.75 9.87
C ILE A 421 36.31 -13.16 9.49
N GLU A 422 37.23 -14.06 9.11
CA GLU A 422 36.90 -15.45 8.77
C GLU A 422 36.21 -16.18 9.92
N ILE A 423 36.69 -16.02 11.14
CA ILE A 423 36.10 -16.61 12.37
C ILE A 423 34.64 -16.11 12.55
N ALA A 424 34.37 -14.81 12.36
CA ALA A 424 33.05 -14.26 12.50
C ALA A 424 32.08 -14.72 11.36
N GLU A 425 32.59 -14.79 10.12
CA GLU A 425 31.84 -15.30 8.97
C GLU A 425 31.47 -16.79 9.17
N GLU A 426 32.45 -17.63 9.60
CA GLU A 426 32.24 -19.04 9.87
C GLU A 426 31.23 -19.25 11.02
N ALA A 427 31.29 -18.43 12.08
CA ALA A 427 30.34 -18.51 13.19
C ALA A 427 28.91 -18.29 12.74
N ALA A 428 28.65 -17.31 11.85
CA ALA A 428 27.32 -17.08 11.28
C ALA A 428 26.86 -18.29 10.44
N GLN A 429 27.76 -18.92 9.68
CA GLN A 429 27.46 -20.10 8.86
C GLN A 429 27.18 -21.34 9.71
N VAL A 430 27.93 -21.57 10.78
CA VAL A 430 27.72 -22.69 11.71
C VAL A 430 26.35 -22.61 12.37
N VAL A 431 25.92 -21.42 12.76
CA VAL A 431 24.57 -21.19 13.31
C VAL A 431 23.49 -21.22 12.21
N GLY A 432 23.85 -20.86 10.99
CA GLY A 432 22.96 -20.87 9.81
C GLY A 432 22.10 -19.62 9.67
N LEU A 433 22.56 -18.46 10.16
CA LEU A 433 21.87 -17.18 10.06
C LEU A 433 22.25 -16.43 8.78
N ASP A 434 21.26 -15.90 8.08
CA ASP A 434 21.44 -15.01 6.93
C ASP A 434 21.93 -13.61 7.33
N ILE A 435 21.50 -13.12 8.50
CA ILE A 435 21.98 -11.90 9.14
C ILE A 435 22.32 -12.22 10.60
N ALA A 436 23.58 -12.10 10.96
CA ALA A 436 24.06 -12.43 12.30
C ALA A 436 24.86 -11.27 12.92
N GLY A 437 24.65 -11.06 14.21
CA GLY A 437 25.50 -10.18 15.02
C GLY A 437 26.37 -11.01 15.95
N ILE A 438 27.66 -11.08 15.67
CA ILE A 438 28.62 -11.85 16.47
C ILE A 438 29.21 -10.93 17.51
N ASP A 439 29.01 -11.29 18.79
CA ASP A 439 29.67 -10.60 19.92
C ASP A 439 31.03 -11.25 20.16
N PHE A 440 32.07 -10.48 19.94
CA PHE A 440 33.45 -10.92 19.89
C PHE A 440 34.30 -10.10 20.88
N ILE A 441 34.90 -10.77 21.86
CA ILE A 441 35.82 -10.11 22.78
C ILE A 441 37.23 -10.43 22.34
N ALA A 442 38.04 -9.41 22.14
CA ALA A 442 39.46 -9.54 21.78
C ALA A 442 40.28 -8.40 22.39
N PRO A 443 41.54 -8.66 22.79
CA PRO A 443 42.45 -7.60 23.24
C PRO A 443 42.60 -6.50 22.19
N ASP A 444 42.78 -6.90 20.92
CA ASP A 444 42.90 -6.02 19.77
C ASP A 444 42.40 -6.74 18.52
N ILE A 445 41.35 -6.21 17.88
CA ILE A 445 40.77 -6.81 16.67
C ILE A 445 41.67 -6.78 15.45
N THR A 446 42.73 -5.94 15.49
CA THR A 446 43.71 -5.82 14.40
C THR A 446 44.75 -6.93 14.42
N GLN A 447 44.75 -7.76 15.46
CA GLN A 447 45.67 -8.89 15.66
C GLN A 447 44.87 -10.20 15.64
N PRO A 448 45.50 -11.33 15.20
CA PRO A 448 44.82 -12.61 15.17
C PRO A 448 44.49 -13.10 16.59
N VAL A 449 43.19 -13.34 16.86
CA VAL A 449 42.75 -13.72 18.22
C VAL A 449 43.26 -15.09 18.66
N ARG A 450 43.60 -15.97 17.75
CA ARG A 450 44.22 -17.27 18.08
C ARG A 450 45.61 -17.10 18.73
N GLU A 451 46.30 -15.99 18.45
CA GLU A 451 47.59 -15.65 19.03
C GLU A 451 47.47 -14.77 20.29
N THR A 452 46.57 -13.77 20.23
CA THR A 452 46.44 -12.75 21.29
C THR A 452 45.42 -13.10 22.37
N GLY A 453 44.59 -14.13 22.15
CA GLY A 453 43.45 -14.46 22.95
C GLY A 453 42.21 -13.65 22.57
N GLY A 454 41.07 -14.26 22.74
CA GLY A 454 39.77 -13.69 22.43
C GLY A 454 38.77 -14.80 22.15
N ALA A 455 37.49 -14.46 22.13
CA ALA A 455 36.43 -15.46 21.91
C ALA A 455 35.13 -14.85 21.43
N ILE A 456 34.34 -15.66 20.73
CA ILE A 456 32.94 -15.38 20.44
C ILE A 456 32.12 -15.69 21.69
N CYS A 457 31.40 -14.69 22.22
CA CYS A 457 30.61 -14.81 23.43
C CYS A 457 29.13 -15.04 23.16
N GLU A 458 28.61 -14.58 22.00
CA GLU A 458 27.21 -14.67 21.62
C GLU A 458 27.04 -14.50 20.12
N VAL A 459 26.00 -15.15 19.56
CA VAL A 459 25.50 -14.93 18.19
C VAL A 459 24.06 -14.47 18.26
N ASN A 460 23.76 -13.34 17.65
CA ASN A 460 22.46 -12.70 17.71
C ASN A 460 21.73 -12.79 16.35
N ALA A 461 20.47 -13.31 16.33
CA ALA A 461 19.67 -13.52 15.14
C ALA A 461 19.00 -12.25 14.58
N ALA A 462 18.90 -11.19 15.39
CA ALA A 462 18.27 -9.94 14.96
C ALA A 462 19.13 -8.73 15.37
N PRO A 463 20.35 -8.60 14.80
CA PRO A 463 21.30 -7.56 15.22
C PRO A 463 20.82 -6.16 14.87
N GLY A 464 21.00 -5.20 15.78
CA GLY A 464 20.75 -3.80 15.51
C GLY A 464 21.80 -3.18 14.59
N PHE A 465 21.39 -2.36 13.63
CA PHE A 465 22.29 -1.69 12.67
C PHE A 465 22.81 -0.34 13.14
N ARG A 466 22.17 0.27 14.15
CA ARG A 466 22.42 1.64 14.59
C ARG A 466 23.90 1.94 14.87
N MET A 467 24.62 1.01 15.52
CA MET A 467 26.03 1.19 15.85
C MET A 467 26.94 1.21 14.63
N HIS A 468 26.53 0.61 13.53
CA HIS A 468 27.26 0.59 12.26
C HIS A 468 26.86 1.73 11.34
N THR A 469 25.57 2.07 11.29
CA THR A 469 25.06 3.16 10.44
C THR A 469 25.35 4.55 11.01
N HIS A 470 25.51 4.65 12.34
CA HIS A 470 25.76 5.91 13.05
C HIS A 470 26.82 5.68 14.15
N PRO A 471 28.04 5.31 13.81
CA PRO A 471 29.10 5.18 14.80
C PRO A 471 29.36 6.55 15.45
N THR A 472 29.81 6.52 16.71
CA THR A 472 30.19 7.76 17.41
C THR A 472 31.51 8.30 16.87
N ILE A 473 32.43 7.36 16.51
CA ILE A 473 33.75 7.63 15.96
C ILE A 473 33.92 6.72 14.73
N GLY A 474 34.50 7.26 13.66
CA GLY A 474 34.74 6.54 12.41
C GLY A 474 33.61 6.78 11.38
N ASP A 475 33.61 5.98 10.31
CA ASP A 475 32.73 6.19 9.15
C ASP A 475 31.44 5.36 9.24
N PRO A 476 30.27 5.92 8.87
CA PRO A 476 29.03 5.17 8.74
C PRO A 476 29.15 4.05 7.72
N GLN A 477 28.70 2.84 8.08
CA GLN A 477 28.65 1.70 7.19
C GLN A 477 27.24 1.48 6.62
N TYR A 478 27.12 1.35 5.30
CA TYR A 478 25.85 1.17 4.60
C TYR A 478 25.38 -0.28 4.61
N VAL A 479 25.13 -0.83 5.81
CA VAL A 479 24.83 -2.24 6.03
C VAL A 479 23.49 -2.70 5.47
N ALA A 480 22.59 -1.80 5.15
CA ALA A 480 21.33 -2.13 4.47
C ALA A 480 21.52 -2.58 3.01
N LYS A 481 22.60 -2.09 2.36
CA LYS A 481 22.92 -2.46 0.98
C LYS A 481 23.11 -3.97 0.80
N PRO A 482 23.99 -4.67 1.54
CA PRO A 482 24.15 -6.11 1.41
C PRO A 482 22.87 -6.89 1.79
N VAL A 483 22.01 -6.38 2.69
CA VAL A 483 20.71 -7.01 2.95
C VAL A 483 19.83 -7.00 1.71
N ILE A 484 19.74 -5.86 1.03
CA ILE A 484 18.94 -5.76 -0.19
C ILE A 484 19.59 -6.54 -1.33
N ASP A 485 20.93 -6.58 -1.43
CA ASP A 485 21.65 -7.42 -2.42
C ASP A 485 21.33 -8.92 -2.22
N MET A 486 21.28 -9.39 -0.97
CA MET A 486 20.89 -10.75 -0.61
C MET A 486 19.43 -11.06 -0.95
N LEU A 487 18.49 -10.18 -0.60
CA LEU A 487 17.05 -10.39 -0.82
C LEU A 487 16.64 -10.23 -2.29
N PHE A 488 17.29 -9.32 -3.00
CA PHE A 488 17.06 -8.97 -4.41
C PHE A 488 18.41 -8.86 -5.13
N PRO A 489 19.03 -10.00 -5.46
CA PRO A 489 20.27 -10.00 -6.24
C PRO A 489 20.14 -9.19 -7.53
N PRO A 490 21.22 -8.61 -8.06
CA PRO A 490 21.20 -7.81 -9.28
C PRO A 490 20.50 -8.54 -10.44
N GLY A 491 19.49 -7.89 -11.04
CA GLY A 491 18.68 -8.47 -12.12
C GLY A 491 17.45 -9.26 -11.66
N MET A 492 17.27 -9.51 -10.36
CA MET A 492 16.05 -10.12 -9.85
C MET A 492 14.92 -9.09 -9.80
N PRO A 493 13.73 -9.38 -10.38
CA PRO A 493 12.60 -8.47 -10.32
C PRO A 493 12.04 -8.39 -8.89
N SER A 494 11.65 -7.18 -8.50
CA SER A 494 10.94 -6.91 -7.25
C SER A 494 9.45 -6.60 -7.45
N ARG A 495 9.05 -6.31 -8.71
CA ARG A 495 7.69 -5.96 -9.09
C ARG A 495 7.10 -6.98 -10.03
N ILE A 496 5.80 -7.17 -9.96
CA ILE A 496 5.04 -7.87 -10.99
C ILE A 496 4.46 -6.85 -11.97
N PRO A 497 4.25 -7.21 -13.26
CA PRO A 497 3.59 -6.32 -14.21
C PRO A 497 2.16 -6.01 -13.78
N ILE A 498 1.77 -4.73 -13.89
CA ILE A 498 0.45 -4.21 -13.54
C ILE A 498 -0.18 -3.58 -14.78
N VAL A 499 -1.35 -4.08 -15.17
CA VAL A 499 -2.23 -3.47 -16.18
C VAL A 499 -3.44 -2.88 -15.47
N ALA A 500 -3.62 -1.56 -15.57
CA ALA A 500 -4.76 -0.84 -15.02
C ALA A 500 -5.73 -0.44 -16.13
N VAL A 501 -7.03 -0.72 -15.97
CA VAL A 501 -8.07 -0.47 -16.97
C VAL A 501 -9.14 0.46 -16.42
N THR A 502 -9.39 1.60 -17.09
CA THR A 502 -10.50 2.50 -16.75
C THR A 502 -11.29 2.89 -18.00
N GLY A 503 -12.44 3.48 -17.79
CA GLY A 503 -13.36 3.92 -18.83
C GLY A 503 -14.74 4.18 -18.22
N THR A 504 -15.67 4.71 -18.97
CA THR A 504 -17.08 4.74 -18.57
C THR A 504 -17.65 3.33 -18.73
N ASN A 505 -17.55 2.74 -19.90
CA ASN A 505 -18.01 1.40 -20.24
C ASN A 505 -16.86 0.50 -20.70
N GLY A 506 -17.04 -0.84 -20.65
CA GLY A 506 -16.11 -1.84 -21.16
C GLY A 506 -15.00 -2.30 -20.20
N LYS A 507 -14.81 -1.66 -19.04
CA LYS A 507 -13.71 -1.92 -18.09
C LYS A 507 -13.59 -3.39 -17.71
N THR A 508 -14.65 -3.98 -17.16
CA THR A 508 -14.68 -5.36 -16.65
C THR A 508 -14.39 -6.36 -17.77
N THR A 509 -15.04 -6.19 -18.92
CA THR A 509 -14.85 -7.08 -20.09
C THR A 509 -13.41 -7.02 -20.59
N THR A 510 -12.84 -5.81 -20.74
CA THR A 510 -11.45 -5.63 -21.17
C THR A 510 -10.46 -6.20 -20.15
N ALA A 511 -10.66 -5.95 -18.85
CA ALA A 511 -9.81 -6.51 -17.80
C ALA A 511 -9.84 -8.05 -17.81
N ARG A 512 -11.01 -8.65 -17.98
CA ARG A 512 -11.16 -10.12 -18.10
C ARG A 512 -10.51 -10.69 -19.36
N MET A 513 -10.63 -10.01 -20.51
CA MET A 513 -9.93 -10.42 -21.74
C MET A 513 -8.41 -10.40 -21.54
N ILE A 514 -7.86 -9.34 -20.94
CA ILE A 514 -6.43 -9.25 -20.63
C ILE A 514 -6.01 -10.38 -19.67
N ALA A 515 -6.75 -10.57 -18.60
CA ALA A 515 -6.47 -11.63 -17.63
C ALA A 515 -6.50 -13.02 -18.29
N HIS A 516 -7.47 -13.29 -19.19
CA HIS A 516 -7.59 -14.53 -19.91
C HIS A 516 -6.41 -14.78 -20.86
N ILE A 517 -5.93 -13.75 -21.57
CA ILE A 517 -4.74 -13.83 -22.43
C ILE A 517 -3.52 -14.24 -21.60
N PHE A 518 -3.25 -13.54 -20.50
CA PHE A 518 -2.07 -13.82 -19.66
C PHE A 518 -2.15 -15.15 -18.93
N LYS A 519 -3.34 -15.57 -18.52
CA LYS A 519 -3.58 -16.94 -18.03
C LYS A 519 -3.20 -17.97 -19.10
N GLY A 520 -3.60 -17.77 -20.37
CA GLY A 520 -3.26 -18.64 -21.49
C GLY A 520 -1.75 -18.80 -21.70
N ILE A 521 -0.95 -17.84 -21.27
CA ILE A 521 0.52 -17.85 -21.29
C ILE A 521 1.11 -18.52 -20.02
N GLY A 522 0.27 -19.00 -19.11
CA GLY A 522 0.70 -19.65 -17.87
C GLY A 522 0.95 -18.70 -16.70
N LYS A 523 0.53 -17.41 -16.79
CA LYS A 523 0.63 -16.47 -15.70
C LYS A 523 -0.43 -16.73 -14.62
N LYS A 524 -0.01 -16.57 -13.36
CA LYS A 524 -0.92 -16.57 -12.21
C LYS A 524 -1.46 -15.17 -12.00
N VAL A 525 -2.59 -14.90 -12.65
CA VAL A 525 -3.16 -13.57 -12.70
C VAL A 525 -3.92 -13.26 -11.41
N GLY A 526 -3.62 -12.10 -10.81
CA GLY A 526 -4.45 -11.43 -9.82
C GLY A 526 -5.27 -10.33 -10.47
N MET A 527 -6.60 -10.40 -10.37
CA MET A 527 -7.50 -9.44 -11.01
C MET A 527 -8.45 -8.83 -9.98
N THR A 528 -8.68 -7.51 -10.11
CA THR A 528 -9.75 -6.81 -9.40
C THR A 528 -10.80 -6.29 -10.39
N SER A 529 -12.07 -6.40 -10.02
CA SER A 529 -13.19 -5.91 -10.83
C SER A 529 -14.38 -5.50 -9.96
N THR A 530 -15.42 -4.96 -10.57
CA THR A 530 -16.71 -4.71 -9.90
C THR A 530 -17.38 -5.99 -9.38
N ASP A 531 -17.00 -7.16 -9.90
CA ASP A 531 -17.55 -8.45 -9.49
C ASP A 531 -16.75 -9.08 -8.33
N GLY A 532 -15.52 -8.62 -8.09
CA GLY A 532 -14.69 -9.12 -6.98
C GLY A 532 -13.20 -9.16 -7.26
N VAL A 533 -12.49 -9.87 -6.36
CA VAL A 533 -11.05 -10.19 -6.49
C VAL A 533 -10.89 -11.63 -6.92
N VAL A 534 -10.19 -11.84 -8.01
CA VAL A 534 -9.86 -13.18 -8.54
C VAL A 534 -8.35 -13.39 -8.44
N ILE A 535 -7.92 -14.47 -7.81
CA ILE A 535 -6.51 -14.89 -7.72
C ILE A 535 -6.37 -16.28 -8.35
N ASP A 536 -5.61 -16.36 -9.45
CA ASP A 536 -5.34 -17.63 -10.12
C ASP A 536 -6.66 -18.42 -10.35
N GLU A 537 -7.63 -17.77 -11.03
CA GLU A 537 -8.99 -18.26 -11.34
C GLU A 537 -9.96 -18.38 -10.16
N ARG A 538 -9.49 -18.30 -8.94
CA ARG A 538 -10.33 -18.42 -7.77
C ARG A 538 -10.88 -17.06 -7.35
N LEU A 539 -12.21 -16.95 -7.29
CA LEU A 539 -12.87 -15.77 -6.70
C LEU A 539 -12.65 -15.79 -5.18
N VAL A 540 -11.89 -14.81 -4.65
CA VAL A 540 -11.55 -14.71 -3.22
C VAL A 540 -12.46 -13.75 -2.48
N ILE A 541 -12.94 -12.70 -3.16
CA ILE A 541 -13.90 -11.74 -2.63
C ILE A 541 -14.99 -11.51 -3.68
N ARG A 542 -16.24 -11.55 -3.26
CA ARG A 542 -17.42 -11.24 -4.09
C ARG A 542 -18.02 -9.91 -3.63
N SER A 543 -17.52 -8.81 -4.14
CA SER A 543 -18.04 -7.44 -3.94
C SER A 543 -17.37 -6.50 -4.93
N ASP A 544 -17.84 -5.25 -5.04
CA ASP A 544 -17.10 -4.24 -5.83
C ASP A 544 -15.67 -4.08 -5.28
N ALA A 545 -14.72 -4.59 -6.03
CA ALA A 545 -13.30 -4.65 -5.72
C ALA A 545 -12.45 -3.71 -6.60
N SER A 546 -13.07 -2.73 -7.27
CA SER A 546 -12.39 -1.78 -8.16
C SER A 546 -11.62 -0.66 -7.43
N GLY A 547 -11.32 -0.86 -6.14
CA GLY A 547 -10.66 0.10 -5.26
C GLY A 547 -9.27 -0.32 -4.78
N PRO A 548 -8.53 0.60 -4.10
CA PRO A 548 -7.13 0.42 -3.73
C PRO A 548 -6.87 -0.73 -2.73
N ARG A 549 -7.82 -1.03 -1.85
CA ARG A 549 -7.68 -2.16 -0.90
C ARG A 549 -7.57 -3.49 -1.62
N SER A 550 -8.34 -3.67 -2.67
CA SER A 550 -8.34 -4.88 -3.49
C SER A 550 -7.05 -5.01 -4.30
N ALA A 551 -6.54 -3.90 -4.86
CA ALA A 551 -5.23 -3.87 -5.51
C ALA A 551 -4.12 -4.28 -4.55
N LYS A 552 -4.12 -3.74 -3.32
CA LYS A 552 -3.17 -4.12 -2.25
C LYS A 552 -3.24 -5.62 -1.95
N MET A 553 -4.43 -6.20 -1.85
CA MET A 553 -4.61 -7.64 -1.61
C MET A 553 -3.97 -8.51 -2.71
N VAL A 554 -4.13 -8.13 -3.98
CA VAL A 554 -3.49 -8.81 -5.11
C VAL A 554 -1.97 -8.71 -5.01
N LEU A 555 -1.42 -7.52 -4.74
CA LEU A 555 0.02 -7.29 -4.65
C LEU A 555 0.68 -7.97 -3.43
N GLN A 556 -0.09 -8.28 -2.40
CA GLN A 556 0.35 -9.02 -1.22
C GLN A 556 0.32 -10.54 -1.42
N ASN A 557 -0.35 -11.03 -2.45
CA ASN A 557 -0.52 -12.47 -2.63
C ASN A 557 0.75 -13.09 -3.26
N PRO A 558 1.43 -14.04 -2.58
CA PRO A 558 2.70 -14.61 -3.04
C PRO A 558 2.57 -15.51 -4.28
N ARG A 559 1.35 -15.81 -4.73
CA ARG A 559 1.12 -16.62 -5.93
C ARG A 559 1.00 -15.79 -7.20
N VAL A 560 0.72 -14.48 -7.08
CA VAL A 560 0.44 -13.61 -8.23
C VAL A 560 1.75 -13.18 -8.89
N ASP A 561 1.87 -13.40 -10.20
CA ASP A 561 3.00 -12.95 -11.01
C ASP A 561 2.59 -11.96 -12.12
N PHE A 562 1.30 -11.64 -12.23
CA PHE A 562 0.73 -10.65 -13.14
C PHE A 562 -0.54 -10.05 -12.56
N ALA A 563 -0.71 -8.72 -12.61
CA ALA A 563 -1.87 -8.05 -12.04
C ALA A 563 -2.69 -7.31 -13.11
N VAL A 564 -4.02 -7.44 -13.04
CA VAL A 564 -4.97 -6.69 -13.88
C VAL A 564 -5.98 -5.98 -12.97
N PHE A 565 -5.96 -4.65 -12.96
CA PHE A 565 -6.82 -3.86 -12.09
C PHE A 565 -7.88 -3.12 -12.90
N GLU A 566 -9.15 -3.43 -12.66
CA GLU A 566 -10.23 -2.54 -13.03
C GLU A 566 -10.22 -1.35 -12.06
N VAL A 567 -10.09 -0.14 -12.60
CA VAL A 567 -10.01 1.09 -11.82
C VAL A 567 -11.25 1.94 -12.07
N ALA A 568 -12.15 1.93 -11.10
CA ALA A 568 -13.36 2.75 -11.16
C ALA A 568 -13.10 4.18 -10.64
N ARG A 569 -13.82 5.15 -11.21
CA ARG A 569 -13.84 6.55 -10.77
C ARG A 569 -14.02 6.69 -9.25
N GLY A 570 -14.96 5.93 -8.68
CA GLY A 570 -15.26 5.99 -7.25
C GLY A 570 -14.06 5.63 -6.35
N GLY A 571 -13.23 4.66 -6.76
CA GLY A 571 -12.00 4.28 -6.06
C GLY A 571 -10.98 5.42 -6.07
N ILE A 572 -10.70 5.98 -7.26
CA ILE A 572 -9.74 7.09 -7.41
C ILE A 572 -10.12 8.29 -6.55
N LEU A 573 -11.41 8.67 -6.54
CA LEU A 573 -11.93 9.80 -5.78
C LEU A 573 -11.98 9.59 -4.26
N ARG A 574 -11.98 8.33 -3.81
CA ARG A 574 -12.00 8.01 -2.37
C ARG A 574 -10.61 7.87 -1.78
N GLU A 575 -9.74 7.09 -2.43
CA GLU A 575 -8.49 6.64 -1.83
C GLU A 575 -7.29 6.64 -2.80
N GLY A 576 -7.47 7.08 -4.07
CA GLY A 576 -6.42 7.00 -5.10
C GLY A 576 -6.26 5.59 -5.68
N LEU A 577 -5.08 5.25 -6.22
CA LEU A 577 -4.85 3.96 -6.87
C LEU A 577 -4.48 2.83 -5.89
N GLY A 578 -3.86 3.14 -4.74
CA GLY A 578 -3.40 2.15 -3.75
C GLY A 578 -2.12 1.41 -4.13
N TYR A 579 -1.49 1.81 -5.22
CA TYR A 579 -0.17 1.36 -5.68
C TYR A 579 0.54 2.55 -6.36
N GLU A 580 1.86 2.45 -6.53
CA GLU A 580 2.67 3.60 -6.98
C GLU A 580 2.60 3.85 -8.49
N ARG A 581 2.62 2.78 -9.29
CA ARG A 581 2.64 2.85 -10.76
C ARG A 581 2.05 1.60 -11.40
N ASN A 582 1.61 1.73 -12.67
CA ASN A 582 1.21 0.62 -13.52
C ASN A 582 2.04 0.61 -14.81
N ASP A 583 2.45 -0.59 -15.25
CA ASP A 583 3.26 -0.76 -16.46
C ASP A 583 2.45 -0.45 -17.71
N VAL A 584 1.15 -0.76 -17.68
CA VAL A 584 0.21 -0.42 -18.75
C VAL A 584 -1.04 0.24 -18.15
N GLY A 585 -1.37 1.46 -18.61
CA GLY A 585 -2.60 2.17 -18.29
C GLY A 585 -3.55 2.20 -19.48
N VAL A 586 -4.75 1.63 -19.37
CA VAL A 586 -5.73 1.52 -20.45
C VAL A 586 -6.92 2.44 -20.20
N VAL A 587 -7.19 3.36 -21.11
CA VAL A 587 -8.38 4.22 -21.04
C VAL A 587 -9.28 3.95 -22.25
N LEU A 588 -10.48 3.42 -21.99
CA LEU A 588 -11.40 2.98 -23.04
C LEU A 588 -12.22 4.13 -23.60
N ASN A 589 -12.88 4.91 -22.75
CA ASN A 589 -13.76 6.00 -23.14
C ASN A 589 -14.06 6.93 -21.95
N VAL A 590 -14.51 8.16 -22.26
CA VAL A 590 -15.01 9.14 -21.31
C VAL A 590 -16.38 9.63 -21.79
N GLN A 591 -17.43 9.11 -21.20
CA GLN A 591 -18.81 9.41 -21.57
C GLN A 591 -19.60 9.84 -20.35
N ALA A 592 -20.75 10.48 -20.56
CA ALA A 592 -21.60 11.01 -19.48
C ALA A 592 -22.16 9.86 -18.62
N ASP A 593 -21.60 9.74 -17.43
CA ASP A 593 -22.06 8.83 -16.38
C ASP A 593 -21.59 9.34 -15.02
N HIS A 594 -22.41 9.24 -13.99
CA HIS A 594 -22.12 9.74 -12.64
C HIS A 594 -21.76 11.24 -12.54
N LEU A 595 -22.17 12.08 -13.48
CA LEU A 595 -21.97 13.52 -13.40
C LEU A 595 -22.85 14.12 -12.29
N GLY A 596 -22.35 15.20 -11.63
CA GLY A 596 -23.00 15.83 -10.47
C GLY A 596 -22.68 15.15 -9.13
N LEU A 597 -21.86 14.10 -9.11
CA LEU A 597 -21.50 13.37 -7.90
C LEU A 597 -20.04 13.62 -7.50
N ARG A 598 -19.83 13.92 -6.20
CA ARG A 598 -18.49 14.10 -5.60
C ARG A 598 -17.64 15.18 -6.29
N GLY A 599 -18.26 16.27 -6.77
CA GLY A 599 -17.56 17.39 -7.38
C GLY A 599 -17.08 17.14 -8.82
N VAL A 600 -17.59 16.11 -9.49
CA VAL A 600 -17.34 15.83 -10.92
C VAL A 600 -18.61 16.15 -11.69
N ASP A 601 -18.65 17.32 -12.30
CA ASP A 601 -19.85 17.88 -12.95
C ASP A 601 -19.77 17.85 -14.48
N THR A 602 -18.55 17.78 -15.03
CA THR A 602 -18.31 17.83 -16.49
C THR A 602 -17.52 16.61 -16.98
N LEU A 603 -17.55 16.39 -18.30
CA LEU A 603 -16.79 15.33 -18.94
C LEU A 603 -15.28 15.54 -18.82
N GLU A 604 -14.82 16.79 -18.87
CA GLU A 604 -13.40 17.13 -18.69
C GLU A 604 -12.90 16.77 -17.28
N GLN A 605 -13.70 17.06 -16.25
CA GLN A 605 -13.38 16.66 -14.88
C GLN A 605 -13.36 15.12 -14.73
N LEU A 606 -14.30 14.43 -15.40
CA LEU A 606 -14.31 12.99 -15.43
C LEU A 606 -13.07 12.42 -16.16
N ALA A 607 -12.65 13.07 -17.25
CA ALA A 607 -11.42 12.74 -17.94
C ALA A 607 -10.19 12.94 -17.04
N ASP A 608 -10.13 14.02 -16.26
CA ASP A 608 -9.06 14.28 -15.30
C ASP A 608 -8.95 13.17 -14.26
N VAL A 609 -10.08 12.70 -13.72
CA VAL A 609 -10.07 11.57 -12.77
C VAL A 609 -9.54 10.29 -13.43
N LYS A 610 -10.00 9.97 -14.64
CA LYS A 610 -9.55 8.76 -15.35
C LYS A 610 -8.09 8.84 -15.80
N ALA A 611 -7.57 10.03 -16.06
CA ALA A 611 -6.19 10.23 -16.47
C ALA A 611 -5.15 9.89 -15.39
N VAL A 612 -5.55 9.73 -14.12
CA VAL A 612 -4.64 9.33 -13.04
C VAL A 612 -3.90 8.03 -13.35
N ILE A 613 -4.55 7.03 -14.00
CA ILE A 613 -3.86 5.80 -14.39
C ILE A 613 -2.87 6.02 -15.55
N VAL A 614 -3.05 7.05 -16.36
CA VAL A 614 -2.12 7.43 -17.44
C VAL A 614 -0.91 8.15 -16.85
N GLU A 615 -1.11 9.01 -15.86
CA GLU A 615 -0.03 9.68 -15.13
C GLU A 615 0.82 8.71 -14.32
N ALA A 616 0.20 7.59 -13.85
CA ALA A 616 0.90 6.53 -13.12
C ALA A 616 1.74 5.60 -14.02
N VAL A 617 1.76 5.82 -15.34
CA VAL A 617 2.60 5.06 -16.28
C VAL A 617 4.04 5.58 -16.24
N PRO A 618 5.04 4.76 -15.91
CA PRO A 618 6.44 5.16 -15.88
C PRO A 618 7.00 5.34 -17.30
N ARG A 619 8.18 5.96 -17.44
CA ARG A 619 8.82 6.25 -18.74
C ARG A 619 9.02 5.03 -19.65
N ASN A 620 9.26 3.87 -19.07
CA ASN A 620 9.40 2.59 -19.78
C ASN A 620 8.07 1.85 -20.00
N GLY A 621 6.96 2.34 -19.41
CA GLY A 621 5.62 1.78 -19.54
C GLY A 621 4.84 2.29 -20.77
N PHE A 622 3.57 1.92 -20.83
CA PHE A 622 2.69 2.24 -21.96
C PHE A 622 1.32 2.75 -21.48
N ALA A 623 0.80 3.79 -22.14
CA ALA A 623 -0.60 4.16 -22.07
C ALA A 623 -1.32 3.69 -23.33
N VAL A 624 -2.32 2.84 -23.17
CA VAL A 624 -3.22 2.35 -24.23
C VAL A 624 -4.46 3.24 -24.25
N LEU A 625 -4.59 4.04 -25.29
CA LEU A 625 -5.59 5.09 -25.37
C LEU A 625 -6.49 4.94 -26.60
N ASN A 626 -7.79 5.18 -26.43
CA ASN A 626 -8.75 5.24 -27.51
C ASN A 626 -8.54 6.53 -28.35
N ALA A 627 -8.12 6.37 -29.59
CA ALA A 627 -7.92 7.52 -30.49
C ALA A 627 -9.26 8.12 -30.97
N ASP A 628 -10.35 7.35 -30.94
CA ASP A 628 -11.68 7.78 -31.41
C ASP A 628 -12.38 8.69 -30.39
N ASP A 629 -11.98 8.63 -29.11
CA ASP A 629 -12.50 9.49 -28.04
C ASP A 629 -11.60 10.74 -27.86
N PRO A 630 -12.09 11.95 -28.12
CA PRO A 630 -11.29 13.16 -28.08
C PRO A 630 -10.72 13.47 -26.66
N LEU A 631 -11.47 13.13 -25.59
CA LEU A 631 -11.01 13.36 -24.22
C LEU A 631 -9.92 12.35 -23.83
N VAL A 632 -10.05 11.09 -24.25
CA VAL A 632 -9.02 10.07 -24.05
C VAL A 632 -7.77 10.41 -24.88
N ARG A 633 -7.95 10.84 -26.14
CA ARG A 633 -6.84 11.24 -27.03
C ARG A 633 -6.04 12.40 -26.42
N ALA A 634 -6.69 13.34 -25.75
CA ALA A 634 -6.03 14.46 -25.08
C ALA A 634 -5.12 14.02 -23.92
N MET A 635 -5.38 12.86 -23.28
CA MET A 635 -4.60 12.35 -22.15
C MET A 635 -3.16 11.98 -22.52
N ARG A 636 -2.83 11.83 -23.82
CA ARG A 636 -1.45 11.57 -24.27
C ARG A 636 -0.43 12.55 -23.70
N ARG A 637 -0.86 13.80 -23.44
CA ARG A 637 0.01 14.87 -22.90
C ARG A 637 0.35 14.68 -21.42
N ARG A 638 -0.37 13.82 -20.74
CA ARG A 638 -0.21 13.52 -19.30
C ARG A 638 0.62 12.25 -19.08
N CYS A 639 0.91 11.48 -20.13
CA CYS A 639 1.67 10.24 -20.04
C CYS A 639 3.18 10.53 -20.08
N SER A 640 3.90 9.99 -19.11
CA SER A 640 5.37 9.98 -19.09
C SER A 640 5.96 8.86 -19.94
N GLY A 641 5.19 7.80 -20.19
CA GLY A 641 5.56 6.62 -20.95
C GLY A 641 5.22 6.73 -22.44
N ARG A 642 5.20 5.58 -23.11
CA ARG A 642 4.91 5.46 -24.54
C ARG A 642 3.42 5.28 -24.77
N ILE A 643 2.91 5.77 -25.92
CA ILE A 643 1.50 5.63 -26.28
C ILE A 643 1.31 4.45 -27.23
N VAL A 644 0.26 3.66 -26.97
CA VAL A 644 -0.31 2.69 -27.91
C VAL A 644 -1.75 3.11 -28.18
N TRP A 645 -2.04 3.43 -29.43
CA TRP A 645 -3.41 3.79 -29.82
C TRP A 645 -4.24 2.55 -30.13
N PHE A 646 -5.54 2.59 -29.85
CA PHE A 646 -6.50 1.73 -30.53
C PHE A 646 -7.59 2.58 -31.16
N SER A 647 -8.06 2.17 -32.35
CA SER A 647 -9.01 2.94 -33.15
C SER A 647 -9.80 2.05 -34.10
N MET A 648 -11.11 2.31 -34.15
CA MET A 648 -12.03 1.74 -35.13
C MET A 648 -12.28 2.69 -36.32
N ALA A 649 -11.65 3.86 -36.32
CA ALA A 649 -11.83 4.87 -37.37
C ALA A 649 -11.44 4.35 -38.75
N GLU A 650 -12.25 4.70 -39.74
CA GLU A 650 -12.06 4.30 -41.15
C GLU A 650 -10.75 4.81 -41.71
N PRO A 651 -10.08 4.03 -42.58
CA PRO A 651 -8.93 4.49 -43.38
C PRO A 651 -9.23 5.78 -44.13
N GLY A 652 -8.31 6.75 -44.08
CA GLY A 652 -8.48 8.08 -44.67
C GLY A 652 -9.26 9.09 -43.85
N SER A 653 -9.74 8.73 -42.65
CA SER A 653 -10.24 9.70 -41.68
C SER A 653 -9.09 10.41 -40.97
N GLU A 654 -9.30 11.66 -40.53
CA GLU A 654 -8.30 12.46 -39.80
C GLU A 654 -7.73 11.69 -38.56
N ILE A 655 -8.60 10.97 -37.84
CA ILE A 655 -8.21 10.18 -36.68
C ILE A 655 -7.27 9.06 -37.13
N ARG A 656 -7.66 8.30 -38.16
CA ARG A 656 -6.87 7.16 -38.65
C ARG A 656 -5.53 7.61 -39.19
N ASP A 657 -5.52 8.71 -39.95
CA ASP A 657 -4.29 9.28 -40.50
C ASP A 657 -3.32 9.72 -39.40
N SER A 658 -3.85 10.30 -38.29
CA SER A 658 -3.06 10.64 -37.10
C SER A 658 -2.47 9.41 -36.40
N VAL A 659 -3.23 8.30 -36.30
CA VAL A 659 -2.76 7.02 -35.74
C VAL A 659 -1.70 6.40 -36.64
N ASP A 660 -1.91 6.41 -37.96
CA ASP A 660 -0.95 5.87 -38.90
C ASP A 660 0.34 6.69 -38.94
N ASP A 661 0.25 8.03 -38.79
CA ASP A 661 1.42 8.90 -38.68
C ASP A 661 2.21 8.61 -37.38
N HIS A 662 1.52 8.38 -36.25
CA HIS A 662 2.15 7.94 -35.02
C HIS A 662 2.94 6.63 -35.24
N CYS A 663 2.35 5.65 -35.91
CA CYS A 663 3.03 4.41 -36.26
C CYS A 663 4.24 4.64 -37.15
N ARG A 664 4.11 5.46 -38.22
CA ARG A 664 5.25 5.80 -39.13
C ARG A 664 6.45 6.40 -38.37
N ARG A 665 6.22 7.08 -37.25
CA ARG A 665 7.26 7.64 -36.36
C ARG A 665 7.80 6.61 -35.34
N GLY A 666 7.48 5.31 -35.50
CA GLY A 666 7.96 4.24 -34.62
C GLY A 666 7.00 3.90 -33.46
N GLY A 667 5.80 4.47 -33.45
CA GLY A 667 4.78 4.16 -32.44
C GLY A 667 4.07 2.82 -32.70
N ARG A 668 3.12 2.51 -31.81
CA ARG A 668 2.30 1.29 -31.83
C ARG A 668 0.82 1.62 -31.87
N ALA A 669 0.04 0.80 -32.59
CA ALA A 669 -1.42 0.89 -32.58
C ALA A 669 -2.09 -0.45 -32.86
N VAL A 670 -3.35 -0.58 -32.41
CA VAL A 670 -4.28 -1.63 -32.82
C VAL A 670 -5.45 -0.97 -33.53
N VAL A 671 -5.67 -1.35 -34.78
CA VAL A 671 -6.67 -0.70 -35.62
C VAL A 671 -7.59 -1.73 -36.28
N LEU A 672 -8.80 -1.29 -36.63
CA LEU A 672 -9.75 -2.08 -37.38
C LEU A 672 -9.56 -1.80 -38.90
N GLU A 673 -9.50 -2.83 -39.70
CA GLU A 673 -9.53 -2.73 -41.13
C GLU A 673 -10.74 -3.45 -41.70
N HIS A 674 -11.45 -2.79 -42.61
CA HIS A 674 -12.64 -3.31 -43.24
C HIS A 674 -12.29 -3.94 -44.60
N SER A 675 -12.91 -5.07 -44.92
CA SER A 675 -12.79 -5.74 -46.23
C SER A 675 -14.08 -6.48 -46.55
N ASP A 676 -14.20 -6.94 -47.78
CA ASP A 676 -15.34 -7.74 -48.26
C ASP A 676 -15.50 -9.06 -47.50
N LEU A 677 -14.41 -9.55 -46.88
CA LEU A 677 -14.43 -10.75 -46.06
C LEU A 677 -14.79 -10.51 -44.59
N GLY A 678 -15.00 -9.25 -44.18
CA GLY A 678 -15.32 -8.82 -42.80
C GLY A 678 -14.26 -7.87 -42.23
N ASN A 679 -14.34 -7.65 -40.94
CA ASN A 679 -13.46 -6.74 -40.22
C ASN A 679 -12.28 -7.48 -39.60
N MET A 680 -11.06 -6.96 -39.83
CA MET A 680 -9.80 -7.50 -39.33
C MET A 680 -9.18 -6.58 -38.28
N ILE A 681 -8.85 -7.12 -37.12
CA ILE A 681 -8.03 -6.41 -36.11
C ILE A 681 -6.58 -6.52 -36.56
N MET A 682 -5.92 -5.36 -36.73
CA MET A 682 -4.52 -5.26 -37.11
C MET A 682 -3.68 -4.66 -35.99
N VAL A 683 -2.48 -5.20 -35.79
CA VAL A 683 -1.46 -4.60 -34.92
C VAL A 683 -0.42 -3.90 -35.76
N LYS A 684 -0.19 -2.61 -35.50
CA LYS A 684 0.82 -1.79 -36.19
C LYS A 684 1.97 -1.45 -35.23
N GLU A 685 3.19 -1.65 -35.67
CA GLU A 685 4.42 -1.26 -34.98
C GLU A 685 5.41 -0.66 -35.96
N GLY A 686 5.66 0.61 -35.85
CA GLY A 686 6.45 1.33 -36.83
C GLY A 686 5.79 1.22 -38.23
N ARG A 687 6.54 0.72 -39.22
CA ARG A 687 6.05 0.47 -40.57
C ARG A 687 5.47 -0.93 -40.79
N ARG A 688 5.52 -1.79 -39.75
CA ARG A 688 4.96 -3.14 -39.83
C ARG A 688 3.48 -3.12 -39.54
N SER A 689 2.70 -3.85 -40.32
CA SER A 689 1.28 -4.11 -40.10
C SER A 689 1.05 -5.61 -40.06
N MET A 690 0.45 -6.11 -38.98
CA MET A 690 0.35 -7.53 -38.71
C MET A 690 -1.12 -7.89 -38.43
N GLN A 691 -1.62 -8.91 -39.11
CA GLN A 691 -2.99 -9.41 -38.92
C GLN A 691 -3.09 -10.12 -37.57
N LEU A 692 -4.04 -9.72 -36.71
CA LEU A 692 -4.28 -10.36 -35.44
C LEU A 692 -5.44 -11.36 -35.51
N ALA A 693 -6.64 -10.90 -35.80
CA ALA A 693 -7.82 -11.76 -35.83
C ALA A 693 -8.98 -11.13 -36.63
N TRP A 694 -9.74 -11.96 -37.32
CA TRP A 694 -11.04 -11.58 -37.85
C TRP A 694 -12.04 -11.38 -36.71
N THR A 695 -12.78 -10.29 -36.72
CA THR A 695 -13.74 -9.99 -35.63
C THR A 695 -14.83 -11.06 -35.51
N HIS A 696 -15.34 -11.57 -36.61
CA HIS A 696 -16.37 -12.60 -36.62
C HIS A 696 -15.93 -13.96 -36.10
N LEU A 697 -14.61 -14.19 -35.96
CA LEU A 697 -14.04 -15.40 -35.34
C LEU A 697 -13.79 -15.27 -33.84
N LEU A 698 -14.08 -14.11 -33.27
CA LEU A 698 -13.96 -13.87 -31.83
C LEU A 698 -15.31 -14.12 -31.17
N PRO A 699 -15.44 -15.13 -30.27
CA PRO A 699 -16.74 -15.50 -29.68
C PRO A 699 -17.42 -14.32 -28.98
N ALA A 700 -16.64 -13.50 -28.25
CA ALA A 700 -17.14 -12.34 -27.52
C ALA A 700 -17.76 -11.25 -28.41
N THR A 701 -17.56 -11.29 -29.74
CA THR A 701 -18.11 -10.30 -30.67
C THR A 701 -19.41 -10.74 -31.33
N PHE A 702 -19.89 -11.94 -31.04
CA PHE A 702 -21.13 -12.50 -31.62
C PHE A 702 -21.16 -12.45 -33.15
N GLY A 703 -20.10 -12.99 -33.75
CA GLY A 703 -19.95 -12.93 -35.21
C GLY A 703 -19.71 -11.53 -35.77
N GLY A 704 -19.19 -10.62 -34.95
CA GLY A 704 -18.90 -9.22 -35.33
C GLY A 704 -20.06 -8.24 -35.04
N ARG A 705 -21.19 -8.70 -34.48
CA ARG A 705 -22.36 -7.85 -34.17
C ARG A 705 -22.15 -6.98 -32.95
N ALA A 706 -21.44 -7.46 -31.93
CA ALA A 706 -21.14 -6.70 -30.71
C ALA A 706 -19.98 -5.75 -30.93
N THR A 707 -20.25 -4.59 -31.54
CA THR A 707 -19.25 -3.55 -31.87
C THR A 707 -18.46 -3.10 -30.65
N MET A 708 -19.13 -2.98 -29.46
CA MET A 708 -18.49 -2.64 -28.21
C MET A 708 -17.44 -3.68 -27.78
N ASN A 709 -17.67 -4.96 -28.04
CA ASN A 709 -16.69 -6.00 -27.71
C ASN A 709 -15.57 -6.11 -28.73
N ILE A 710 -15.76 -5.65 -29.97
CA ILE A 710 -14.65 -5.44 -30.89
C ILE A 710 -13.70 -4.39 -30.34
N GLN A 711 -14.23 -3.25 -29.85
CA GLN A 711 -13.44 -2.19 -29.24
C GLN A 711 -12.72 -2.68 -27.95
N ASN A 712 -13.41 -3.44 -27.10
CA ASN A 712 -12.82 -4.04 -25.90
C ASN A 712 -11.70 -5.04 -26.25
N ALA A 713 -11.89 -5.87 -27.28
CA ALA A 713 -10.88 -6.81 -27.76
C ALA A 713 -9.64 -6.10 -28.34
N MET A 714 -9.84 -4.99 -29.06
CA MET A 714 -8.74 -4.17 -29.57
C MET A 714 -7.95 -3.52 -28.43
N ALA A 715 -8.63 -2.98 -27.42
CA ALA A 715 -7.99 -2.42 -26.23
C ALA A 715 -7.23 -3.50 -25.44
N ALA A 716 -7.82 -4.69 -25.28
CA ALA A 716 -7.17 -5.83 -24.62
C ALA A 716 -5.95 -6.32 -25.40
N ALA A 717 -6.05 -6.40 -26.73
CA ALA A 717 -4.92 -6.75 -27.60
C ALA A 717 -3.79 -5.73 -27.49
N ALA A 718 -4.11 -4.43 -27.52
CA ALA A 718 -3.14 -3.35 -27.37
C ALA A 718 -2.44 -3.40 -26.00
N ALA A 719 -3.20 -3.67 -24.93
CA ALA A 719 -2.67 -3.80 -23.58
C ALA A 719 -1.78 -5.04 -23.44
N ALA A 720 -2.20 -6.18 -23.95
CA ALA A 720 -1.43 -7.42 -23.89
C ALA A 720 -0.14 -7.31 -24.72
N PHE A 721 -0.20 -6.69 -25.89
CA PHE A 721 0.97 -6.41 -26.73
C PHE A 721 1.95 -5.44 -26.05
N ALA A 722 1.43 -4.41 -25.41
CA ALA A 722 2.22 -3.47 -24.61
C ALA A 722 2.90 -4.14 -23.41
N ALA A 723 2.22 -5.08 -22.77
CA ALA A 723 2.73 -5.88 -21.64
C ALA A 723 3.63 -7.06 -22.06
N GLY A 724 3.91 -7.24 -23.37
CA GLY A 724 4.90 -8.18 -23.89
C GLY A 724 4.34 -9.56 -24.32
N ALA A 725 3.02 -9.73 -24.41
CA ALA A 725 2.43 -10.94 -24.97
C ALA A 725 2.72 -11.04 -26.49
N SER A 726 2.94 -12.26 -26.99
CA SER A 726 3.13 -12.47 -28.42
C SER A 726 1.80 -12.34 -29.19
N LEU A 727 1.85 -12.01 -30.49
CA LEU A 727 0.63 -11.94 -31.31
C LEU A 727 -0.10 -13.30 -31.38
N HIS A 728 0.64 -14.40 -31.28
CA HIS A 728 0.05 -15.74 -31.22
C HIS A 728 -0.80 -15.90 -29.95
N ASP A 729 -0.23 -15.56 -28.81
CA ASP A 729 -0.90 -15.69 -27.51
C ASP A 729 -2.12 -14.77 -27.41
N ILE A 730 -2.00 -13.53 -27.89
CA ILE A 730 -3.11 -12.58 -27.94
C ILE A 730 -4.25 -13.12 -28.81
N ARG A 731 -3.91 -13.65 -30.00
CA ARG A 731 -4.89 -14.25 -30.91
C ARG A 731 -5.59 -15.44 -30.27
N GLN A 732 -4.86 -16.33 -29.64
CA GLN A 732 -5.42 -17.50 -28.96
C GLN A 732 -6.30 -17.08 -27.78
N GLY A 733 -5.84 -16.18 -26.94
CA GLY A 733 -6.62 -15.67 -25.83
C GLY A 733 -7.93 -15.03 -26.27
N LEU A 734 -7.93 -14.18 -27.29
CA LEU A 734 -9.16 -13.58 -27.82
C LEU A 734 -10.10 -14.58 -28.49
N ARG A 735 -9.59 -15.62 -29.16
CA ARG A 735 -10.39 -16.68 -29.80
C ARG A 735 -10.99 -17.67 -28.83
N THR A 736 -10.43 -17.80 -27.63
CA THR A 736 -10.93 -18.69 -26.59
C THR A 736 -11.73 -17.93 -25.50
N PHE A 737 -11.71 -16.60 -25.53
CA PHE A 737 -12.53 -15.81 -24.62
C PHE A 737 -13.97 -15.69 -25.15
N SER A 738 -14.93 -16.13 -24.35
CA SER A 738 -16.35 -15.92 -24.61
C SER A 738 -17.01 -15.14 -23.48
N THR A 739 -18.11 -14.46 -23.77
CA THR A 739 -18.93 -13.78 -22.77
C THR A 739 -19.95 -14.71 -22.13
N ASN A 740 -19.56 -15.98 -21.89
CA ASN A 740 -20.38 -16.88 -21.10
C ASN A 740 -20.42 -16.43 -19.62
N TYR A 741 -21.40 -16.93 -18.89
CA TYR A 741 -21.61 -16.55 -17.49
C TYR A 741 -20.37 -16.83 -16.59
N TYR A 742 -19.59 -17.86 -16.88
CA TYR A 742 -18.41 -18.22 -16.09
C TYR A 742 -17.21 -17.31 -16.32
N LEU A 743 -17.01 -16.84 -17.55
CA LEU A 743 -15.90 -15.97 -17.91
C LEU A 743 -16.21 -14.49 -17.75
N ALA A 744 -17.46 -14.08 -17.98
CA ALA A 744 -17.88 -12.69 -17.94
C ALA A 744 -19.33 -12.52 -17.42
N PRO A 745 -19.62 -12.79 -16.12
CA PRO A 745 -20.95 -12.69 -15.56
C PRO A 745 -21.59 -11.32 -15.81
N GLY A 746 -22.84 -11.31 -16.29
CA GLY A 746 -23.57 -10.07 -16.56
C GLY A 746 -22.99 -9.18 -17.66
N ARG A 747 -22.26 -9.74 -18.61
CA ARG A 747 -21.66 -9.00 -19.74
C ARG A 747 -21.98 -9.71 -21.06
N LEU A 748 -23.13 -9.35 -21.67
CA LEU A 748 -23.66 -10.00 -22.87
C LEU A 748 -23.68 -11.54 -22.76
N ASN A 749 -24.24 -12.08 -21.67
CA ASN A 749 -24.40 -13.52 -21.55
C ASN A 749 -25.60 -13.98 -22.38
N GLU A 750 -25.37 -14.77 -23.42
CA GLU A 750 -26.41 -15.36 -24.23
C GLU A 750 -26.86 -16.70 -23.65
N VAL A 751 -28.18 -16.86 -23.50
CA VAL A 751 -28.82 -18.07 -23.00
C VAL A 751 -29.99 -18.42 -23.90
N GLY A 752 -30.03 -19.63 -24.43
CA GLY A 752 -31.19 -20.17 -25.14
C GLY A 752 -32.22 -20.71 -24.13
N VAL A 753 -33.44 -20.17 -24.12
CA VAL A 753 -34.52 -20.60 -23.20
C VAL A 753 -35.77 -20.89 -24.00
N GLU A 754 -36.16 -22.16 -24.10
CA GLU A 754 -37.38 -22.60 -24.81
C GLU A 754 -37.57 -21.98 -26.22
N GLY A 755 -36.45 -21.96 -26.98
CA GLY A 755 -36.44 -21.39 -28.34
C GLY A 755 -36.35 -19.85 -28.42
N ARG A 756 -36.23 -19.17 -27.29
CA ARG A 756 -35.96 -17.72 -27.18
C ARG A 756 -34.45 -17.47 -27.09
N THR A 757 -33.99 -16.34 -27.61
CA THR A 757 -32.63 -15.85 -27.37
C THR A 757 -32.68 -14.83 -26.22
N VAL A 758 -32.08 -15.14 -25.08
CA VAL A 758 -32.03 -14.26 -23.92
C VAL A 758 -30.62 -13.72 -23.75
N ILE A 759 -30.47 -12.38 -23.68
CA ILE A 759 -29.20 -11.70 -23.41
C ILE A 759 -29.27 -11.06 -22.02
N VAL A 760 -28.28 -11.35 -21.19
CA VAL A 760 -28.13 -10.78 -19.84
C VAL A 760 -26.92 -9.84 -19.82
N ASP A 761 -27.14 -8.55 -19.51
CA ASP A 761 -26.09 -7.52 -19.51
C ASP A 761 -26.24 -6.55 -18.33
N TYR A 762 -25.17 -5.91 -17.90
CA TYR A 762 -25.15 -4.92 -16.81
C TYR A 762 -25.34 -3.47 -17.30
N CYS A 763 -25.97 -3.25 -18.41
CA CYS A 763 -26.21 -1.92 -18.96
C CYS A 763 -27.10 -1.09 -18.04
N HIS A 764 -26.68 0.14 -17.68
CA HIS A 764 -27.35 1.01 -16.73
C HIS A 764 -27.17 2.52 -17.01
N ASN A 765 -26.59 2.89 -18.14
CA ASN A 765 -26.37 4.28 -18.54
C ASN A 765 -26.66 4.50 -20.04
N VAL A 766 -26.89 5.74 -20.44
CA VAL A 766 -27.25 6.09 -21.80
C VAL A 766 -26.24 5.62 -22.85
N PRO A 767 -24.93 5.91 -22.69
CA PRO A 767 -23.96 5.44 -23.68
C PRO A 767 -23.86 3.90 -23.77
N GLY A 768 -24.08 3.21 -22.65
CA GLY A 768 -24.20 1.75 -22.65
C GLY A 768 -25.40 1.26 -23.41
N MET A 769 -26.55 1.95 -23.28
CA MET A 769 -27.80 1.62 -23.99
C MET A 769 -27.66 1.84 -25.50
N VAL A 770 -27.01 2.91 -25.95
CA VAL A 770 -26.70 3.14 -27.37
C VAL A 770 -25.91 1.95 -27.96
N MET A 771 -24.87 1.48 -27.24
CA MET A 771 -24.07 0.34 -27.70
C MET A 771 -24.84 -0.99 -27.63
N LEU A 772 -25.61 -1.21 -26.59
CA LEU A 772 -26.44 -2.41 -26.44
C LEU A 772 -27.55 -2.41 -27.47
N GLY A 773 -28.17 -1.26 -27.75
CA GLY A 773 -29.18 -1.08 -28.77
C GLY A 773 -28.68 -1.42 -30.19
N ASP A 774 -27.48 -0.94 -30.57
CA ASP A 774 -26.86 -1.33 -31.84
C ASP A 774 -26.69 -2.87 -31.95
N PHE A 775 -26.26 -3.51 -30.87
CA PHE A 775 -26.15 -4.97 -30.80
C PHE A 775 -27.51 -5.66 -30.91
N VAL A 776 -28.51 -5.15 -30.21
CA VAL A 776 -29.91 -5.64 -30.25
C VAL A 776 -30.48 -5.56 -31.65
N ASP A 777 -30.27 -4.44 -32.33
CA ASP A 777 -30.73 -4.25 -33.71
C ASP A 777 -30.08 -5.23 -34.69
N LYS A 778 -28.78 -5.35 -34.64
CA LYS A 778 -28.02 -6.30 -35.48
C LYS A 778 -28.39 -7.76 -35.21
N THR A 779 -28.62 -8.09 -33.93
CA THR A 779 -29.00 -9.46 -33.52
C THR A 779 -30.44 -9.78 -33.88
N GLY A 780 -31.38 -8.86 -33.62
CA GLY A 780 -32.78 -9.02 -34.01
C GLY A 780 -32.93 -9.16 -35.53
N ASN A 781 -32.25 -8.33 -36.31
CA ASN A 781 -32.28 -8.44 -37.77
C ASN A 781 -31.68 -9.77 -38.28
N ALA A 782 -30.61 -10.28 -37.63
CA ALA A 782 -30.03 -11.58 -37.97
C ALA A 782 -31.02 -12.74 -37.63
N LEU A 783 -31.69 -12.68 -36.49
CA LEU A 783 -32.75 -13.64 -36.11
C LEU A 783 -33.91 -13.60 -37.08
N GLU A 784 -34.38 -12.41 -37.46
CA GLU A 784 -35.47 -12.22 -38.45
C GLU A 784 -35.11 -12.87 -39.81
N SER A 785 -33.84 -12.77 -40.23
CA SER A 785 -33.38 -13.34 -41.51
C SER A 785 -33.29 -14.87 -41.54
N THR A 786 -33.21 -15.49 -40.36
CA THR A 786 -33.06 -16.96 -40.20
C THR A 786 -34.34 -17.63 -39.65
N ASN A 787 -35.33 -16.89 -39.28
CA ASN A 787 -36.57 -17.38 -38.65
C ASN A 787 -37.71 -17.51 -39.66
N ASP A 788 -38.19 -18.73 -39.88
CA ASP A 788 -39.32 -19.03 -40.76
C ASP A 788 -40.68 -18.44 -40.24
N LEU A 789 -40.72 -17.97 -39.00
CA LEU A 789 -41.91 -17.46 -38.33
C LEU A 789 -42.16 -15.96 -38.56
N GLY A 790 -41.33 -15.26 -39.30
CA GLY A 790 -41.46 -13.85 -39.61
C GLY A 790 -40.79 -12.91 -38.59
N ARG A 791 -41.49 -11.83 -38.18
CA ARG A 791 -40.93 -10.78 -37.33
C ARG A 791 -40.55 -11.29 -35.93
N VAL A 792 -39.34 -10.94 -35.47
CA VAL A 792 -38.82 -11.16 -34.12
C VAL A 792 -39.20 -10.00 -33.20
N SER A 793 -39.91 -10.27 -32.09
CA SER A 793 -40.17 -9.27 -31.06
C SER A 793 -38.93 -9.07 -30.18
N ARG A 794 -38.62 -7.81 -29.91
CA ARG A 794 -37.50 -7.42 -29.06
C ARG A 794 -38.05 -6.87 -27.73
N ILE A 795 -37.80 -7.59 -26.65
CA ILE A 795 -38.29 -7.26 -25.30
C ILE A 795 -37.11 -6.83 -24.44
N GLY A 796 -37.17 -5.62 -23.88
CA GLY A 796 -36.11 -5.09 -23.00
C GLY A 796 -36.59 -4.97 -21.56
N VAL A 797 -35.79 -5.46 -20.62
CA VAL A 797 -35.90 -5.17 -19.20
C VAL A 797 -34.80 -4.18 -18.83
N VAL A 798 -35.15 -2.96 -18.39
CA VAL A 798 -34.22 -1.84 -18.22
C VAL A 798 -34.32 -1.22 -16.84
N ALA A 799 -33.19 -0.86 -16.27
CA ALA A 799 -33.06 -0.14 -15.01
C ALA A 799 -31.86 0.81 -14.99
N THR A 800 -31.86 1.70 -14.02
CA THR A 800 -30.69 2.54 -13.70
C THR A 800 -30.62 2.83 -12.21
N ALA A 801 -29.45 3.21 -11.74
CA ALA A 801 -29.23 3.51 -10.32
C ALA A 801 -29.88 4.84 -9.91
N GLY A 802 -30.44 4.90 -8.69
CA GLY A 802 -31.19 6.06 -8.17
C GLY A 802 -30.35 7.34 -7.98
N ASP A 803 -29.03 7.28 -7.97
CA ASP A 803 -28.14 8.45 -7.84
C ASP A 803 -27.86 9.17 -9.18
N ARG A 804 -28.54 8.80 -10.26
CA ARG A 804 -28.44 9.50 -11.55
C ARG A 804 -29.29 10.76 -11.57
N ARG A 805 -28.96 11.69 -12.46
CA ARG A 805 -29.81 12.88 -12.71
C ARG A 805 -31.10 12.46 -13.40
N ASN A 806 -32.20 13.21 -13.15
CA ASN A 806 -33.48 12.90 -13.75
C ASN A 806 -33.45 12.89 -15.28
N ASP A 807 -32.66 13.80 -15.87
CA ASP A 807 -32.52 13.88 -17.34
C ASP A 807 -31.78 12.66 -17.90
N ASP A 808 -30.76 12.14 -17.19
CA ASP A 808 -30.04 10.92 -17.60
C ASP A 808 -30.97 9.69 -17.54
N MET A 809 -31.88 9.62 -16.55
CA MET A 809 -32.88 8.55 -16.43
C MET A 809 -33.89 8.61 -17.57
N ARG A 810 -34.42 9.81 -17.90
CA ARG A 810 -35.29 9.98 -19.05
C ARG A 810 -34.61 9.64 -20.36
N ALA A 811 -33.36 10.12 -20.54
CA ALA A 811 -32.57 9.83 -21.73
C ALA A 811 -32.31 8.32 -21.91
N LEU A 812 -32.10 7.57 -20.81
CA LEU A 812 -31.95 6.11 -20.88
C LEU A 812 -33.23 5.44 -21.39
N GLY A 813 -34.42 5.83 -20.86
CA GLY A 813 -35.69 5.30 -21.33
C GLY A 813 -35.98 5.67 -22.78
N HIS A 814 -35.70 6.91 -23.16
CA HIS A 814 -35.83 7.40 -24.52
C HIS A 814 -34.99 6.59 -25.51
N GLU A 815 -33.70 6.34 -25.17
CA GLU A 815 -32.80 5.55 -26.00
C GLU A 815 -33.24 4.10 -26.10
N ALA A 816 -33.59 3.46 -24.98
CA ALA A 816 -34.05 2.07 -24.96
C ALA A 816 -35.31 1.87 -25.88
N ALA A 817 -36.22 2.84 -25.89
CA ALA A 817 -37.40 2.77 -26.71
C ALA A 817 -37.14 2.78 -28.22
N GLN A 818 -35.97 3.19 -28.69
CA GLN A 818 -35.59 3.13 -30.09
C GLN A 818 -35.35 1.68 -30.58
N HIS A 819 -34.97 0.76 -29.67
CA HIS A 819 -34.46 -0.56 -30.01
C HIS A 819 -35.39 -1.72 -29.66
N PHE A 820 -36.28 -1.55 -28.69
CA PHE A 820 -37.19 -2.59 -28.19
C PHE A 820 -38.64 -2.36 -28.67
N ASP A 821 -39.37 -3.46 -28.94
CA ASP A 821 -40.83 -3.39 -29.24
C ASP A 821 -41.67 -3.26 -27.94
N VAL A 822 -41.20 -3.94 -26.87
CA VAL A 822 -41.77 -3.88 -25.50
C VAL A 822 -40.66 -3.54 -24.53
N LEU A 823 -40.90 -2.54 -23.68
CA LEU A 823 -39.95 -2.12 -22.64
C LEU A 823 -40.58 -2.32 -21.26
N ILE A 824 -39.90 -3.12 -20.44
CA ILE A 824 -40.26 -3.34 -19.05
C ILE A 824 -39.26 -2.60 -18.19
N VAL A 825 -39.70 -1.64 -17.41
CA VAL A 825 -38.87 -0.79 -16.56
C VAL A 825 -38.93 -1.28 -15.12
N ARG A 826 -37.78 -1.50 -14.51
CA ARG A 826 -37.63 -1.92 -13.12
C ARG A 826 -36.78 -0.92 -12.31
N GLU A 827 -36.62 -1.17 -11.02
CA GLU A 827 -35.72 -0.43 -10.14
C GLU A 827 -34.60 -1.34 -9.55
N ASP A 828 -33.47 -0.74 -9.21
CA ASP A 828 -32.46 -1.39 -8.41
C ASP A 828 -32.93 -1.52 -6.96
N GLN A 829 -32.47 -2.53 -6.23
CA GLN A 829 -32.84 -2.71 -4.81
C GLN A 829 -32.43 -1.53 -3.94
N ASN A 830 -31.27 -0.94 -4.21
CA ASN A 830 -30.80 0.25 -3.53
C ASN A 830 -31.22 1.51 -4.28
N LEU A 831 -32.27 2.15 -3.82
CA LEU A 831 -32.85 3.37 -4.41
C LEU A 831 -32.00 4.63 -4.15
N ARG A 832 -30.93 4.55 -3.37
CA ARG A 832 -29.97 5.64 -3.10
C ARG A 832 -30.64 6.95 -2.68
N GLY A 833 -31.66 6.84 -1.83
CA GLY A 833 -32.39 7.97 -1.23
C GLY A 833 -33.62 8.43 -2.01
N ARG A 834 -34.00 7.78 -3.14
CA ARG A 834 -35.23 8.05 -3.85
C ARG A 834 -36.41 7.24 -3.33
N VAL A 835 -37.60 7.69 -3.66
CA VAL A 835 -38.86 6.99 -3.33
C VAL A 835 -39.06 5.84 -4.33
N GLN A 836 -39.60 4.73 -3.86
CA GLN A 836 -39.91 3.57 -4.69
C GLN A 836 -40.90 3.97 -5.82
N GLY A 837 -40.60 3.57 -7.03
CA GLY A 837 -41.38 3.90 -8.24
C GLY A 837 -40.89 5.18 -8.95
N GLU A 838 -40.14 6.05 -8.27
CA GLU A 838 -39.69 7.32 -8.85
C GLU A 838 -38.71 7.12 -10.02
N VAL A 839 -37.71 6.23 -9.84
CA VAL A 839 -36.72 5.94 -10.87
C VAL A 839 -37.36 5.28 -12.09
N ALA A 840 -38.20 4.28 -11.84
CA ALA A 840 -38.92 3.59 -12.91
C ALA A 840 -39.83 4.52 -13.71
N GLU A 841 -40.53 5.43 -13.05
CA GLU A 841 -41.38 6.39 -13.73
C GLU A 841 -40.61 7.41 -14.56
N LEU A 842 -39.44 7.88 -14.09
CA LEU A 842 -38.56 8.75 -14.86
C LEU A 842 -38.06 8.07 -16.14
N VAL A 843 -37.62 6.82 -16.05
CA VAL A 843 -37.18 6.03 -17.23
C VAL A 843 -38.38 5.78 -18.16
N ALA A 844 -39.51 5.35 -17.62
CA ALA A 844 -40.73 5.10 -18.40
C ALA A 844 -41.26 6.38 -19.07
N SER A 845 -41.15 7.55 -18.44
CA SER A 845 -41.54 8.82 -19.03
C SER A 845 -40.71 9.16 -20.27
N GLY A 846 -39.38 8.93 -20.23
CA GLY A 846 -38.51 9.10 -21.39
C GLY A 846 -38.88 8.14 -22.53
N ALA A 847 -39.16 6.88 -22.21
CA ALA A 847 -39.59 5.89 -23.19
C ALA A 847 -40.94 6.27 -23.84
N ARG A 848 -41.91 6.73 -23.07
CA ARG A 848 -43.20 7.20 -23.59
C ARG A 848 -43.04 8.44 -24.49
N GLN A 849 -42.09 9.31 -24.16
CA GLN A 849 -41.74 10.44 -25.03
C GLN A 849 -41.23 9.94 -26.39
N ALA A 850 -40.26 9.02 -26.40
CA ALA A 850 -39.74 8.45 -27.63
C ALA A 850 -40.85 7.74 -28.46
N MET A 851 -41.79 7.04 -27.81
CA MET A 851 -42.93 6.43 -28.47
C MET A 851 -43.79 7.48 -29.19
N ALA A 852 -44.03 8.63 -28.55
CA ALA A 852 -44.80 9.73 -29.18
C ALA A 852 -44.03 10.35 -30.37
N GLU A 853 -42.70 10.28 -30.37
CA GLU A 853 -41.82 10.72 -31.45
C GLU A 853 -41.68 9.67 -32.59
N GLY A 854 -42.29 8.49 -32.42
CA GLY A 854 -42.31 7.46 -33.48
C GLY A 854 -41.22 6.36 -33.31
N ALA A 855 -40.68 6.20 -32.10
CA ALA A 855 -39.73 5.13 -31.81
C ALA A 855 -40.29 3.71 -32.08
N ARG A 856 -39.43 2.72 -32.10
CA ARG A 856 -39.77 1.30 -32.29
C ARG A 856 -40.75 0.79 -31.20
N CYS A 857 -40.60 1.23 -29.98
CA CYS A 857 -41.37 0.78 -28.82
C CYS A 857 -42.87 1.02 -28.99
N LYS A 858 -43.64 -0.01 -28.67
CA LYS A 858 -45.14 0.03 -28.73
C LYS A 858 -45.79 -0.04 -27.36
N GLN A 859 -45.05 -0.53 -26.37
CA GLN A 859 -45.56 -0.74 -25.03
C GLN A 859 -44.48 -0.54 -23.97
N VAL A 860 -44.80 0.25 -22.93
CA VAL A 860 -43.93 0.46 -21.76
C VAL A 860 -44.69 0.01 -20.52
N GLU A 861 -44.09 -0.90 -19.77
CA GLU A 861 -44.65 -1.49 -18.55
C GLU A 861 -43.66 -1.27 -17.38
N ILE A 862 -44.20 -1.12 -16.16
CA ILE A 862 -43.38 -0.95 -14.95
C ILE A 862 -43.56 -2.18 -14.06
N VAL A 863 -42.47 -2.88 -13.78
CA VAL A 863 -42.44 -4.01 -12.87
C VAL A 863 -41.18 -3.85 -11.98
N LEU A 864 -41.37 -3.35 -10.77
CA LEU A 864 -40.29 -2.79 -9.95
C LEU A 864 -39.24 -3.81 -9.51
N GLU A 865 -39.63 -5.05 -9.17
CA GLU A 865 -38.73 -6.07 -8.68
C GLU A 865 -38.06 -6.81 -9.83
N GLU A 866 -36.76 -7.10 -9.70
CA GLU A 866 -35.90 -7.64 -10.78
C GLU A 866 -36.37 -8.99 -11.30
N LEU A 867 -36.52 -10.00 -10.44
CA LEU A 867 -36.97 -11.33 -10.88
C LEU A 867 -38.43 -11.35 -11.37
N ALA A 868 -39.28 -10.49 -10.80
CA ALA A 868 -40.64 -10.34 -11.29
C ALA A 868 -40.67 -9.73 -12.71
N SER A 869 -39.81 -8.72 -12.98
CA SER A 869 -39.68 -8.13 -14.31
C SER A 869 -39.12 -9.13 -15.34
N VAL A 870 -38.18 -9.99 -14.94
CA VAL A 870 -37.68 -11.06 -15.80
C VAL A 870 -38.76 -12.10 -16.09
N ARG A 871 -39.51 -12.58 -15.07
CA ARG A 871 -40.67 -13.48 -15.28
C ARG A 871 -41.72 -12.88 -16.20
N HIS A 872 -41.95 -11.60 -16.04
CA HIS A 872 -42.88 -10.87 -16.86
C HIS A 872 -42.41 -10.80 -18.32
N ALA A 873 -41.12 -10.46 -18.56
CA ALA A 873 -40.54 -10.47 -19.89
C ALA A 873 -40.63 -11.85 -20.56
N MET A 874 -40.31 -12.92 -19.83
CA MET A 874 -40.43 -14.30 -20.33
C MET A 874 -41.86 -14.68 -20.69
N SER A 875 -42.86 -14.24 -19.90
CA SER A 875 -44.27 -14.46 -20.19
C SER A 875 -44.81 -13.66 -21.39
N ARG A 876 -44.17 -12.57 -21.73
CA ARG A 876 -44.49 -11.71 -22.88
C ARG A 876 -43.85 -12.15 -24.18
N SER A 877 -42.83 -13.04 -24.11
CA SER A 877 -42.03 -13.50 -25.25
C SER A 877 -42.53 -14.85 -25.78
N ASN A 878 -42.33 -15.08 -27.07
CA ASN A 878 -42.59 -16.35 -27.75
C ASN A 878 -41.26 -16.99 -28.23
N PRO A 879 -41.26 -18.29 -28.54
CA PRO A 879 -40.14 -18.90 -29.23
C PRO A 879 -39.78 -18.12 -30.49
N GLY A 880 -38.48 -17.84 -30.69
CA GLY A 880 -37.95 -17.00 -31.76
C GLY A 880 -37.70 -15.55 -31.33
N ASP A 881 -38.26 -15.05 -30.24
CA ASP A 881 -38.08 -13.67 -29.79
C ASP A 881 -36.70 -13.44 -29.13
N LEU A 882 -36.32 -12.17 -29.12
CA LEU A 882 -35.10 -11.67 -28.45
C LEU A 882 -35.49 -10.95 -27.14
N VAL A 883 -35.03 -11.48 -26.02
CA VAL A 883 -35.22 -10.87 -24.69
C VAL A 883 -33.89 -10.34 -24.17
N VAL A 884 -33.82 -9.08 -23.78
CA VAL A 884 -32.60 -8.47 -23.24
C VAL A 884 -32.89 -7.97 -21.83
N ILE A 885 -32.07 -8.41 -20.89
CA ILE A 885 -32.23 -8.16 -19.45
C ILE A 885 -31.04 -7.37 -18.93
N CYS A 886 -31.27 -6.09 -18.60
CA CYS A 886 -30.31 -5.29 -17.86
C CYS A 886 -30.38 -5.64 -16.38
N VAL A 887 -29.33 -6.34 -15.87
CA VAL A 887 -29.32 -6.93 -14.52
C VAL A 887 -28.57 -6.10 -13.48
N GLU A 888 -29.02 -6.18 -12.22
CA GLU A 888 -28.24 -5.84 -11.03
C GLU A 888 -27.72 -7.13 -10.38
N GLN A 889 -28.59 -8.12 -10.19
CA GLN A 889 -28.26 -9.41 -9.55
C GLN A 889 -28.18 -10.56 -10.58
N HIS A 890 -27.15 -10.54 -11.39
CA HIS A 890 -26.95 -11.49 -12.48
C HIS A 890 -27.07 -12.98 -12.05
N ALA A 891 -26.60 -13.35 -10.83
CA ALA A 891 -26.62 -14.72 -10.34
C ALA A 891 -28.06 -15.24 -10.14
N ALA A 892 -28.93 -14.44 -9.56
CA ALA A 892 -30.33 -14.80 -9.33
C ALA A 892 -31.10 -14.93 -10.66
N VAL A 893 -30.84 -14.01 -11.59
CA VAL A 893 -31.46 -14.04 -12.92
C VAL A 893 -30.99 -15.25 -13.72
N MET A 894 -29.70 -15.56 -13.71
CA MET A 894 -29.17 -16.75 -14.41
C MET A 894 -29.71 -18.04 -13.83
N ALA A 895 -29.74 -18.17 -12.49
CA ALA A 895 -30.34 -19.36 -11.84
C ALA A 895 -31.80 -19.55 -12.23
N TYR A 896 -32.57 -18.44 -12.34
CA TYR A 896 -33.95 -18.49 -12.82
C TYR A 896 -34.03 -18.95 -14.29
N LEU A 897 -33.20 -18.40 -15.19
CA LEU A 897 -33.22 -18.78 -16.61
C LEU A 897 -32.78 -20.25 -16.81
N GLU A 898 -31.81 -20.73 -16.06
CA GLU A 898 -31.36 -22.13 -16.08
C GLU A 898 -32.45 -23.11 -15.61
N SER A 899 -33.36 -22.68 -14.71
CA SER A 899 -34.46 -23.51 -14.22
C SER A 899 -35.44 -23.92 -15.32
N PHE A 900 -35.58 -23.16 -16.41
CA PHE A 900 -36.40 -23.56 -17.57
C PHE A 900 -35.86 -24.81 -18.29
N GLY A 901 -34.53 -25.02 -18.30
CA GLY A 901 -33.92 -26.20 -18.93
C GLY A 901 -34.15 -27.50 -18.18
N HIS A 902 -34.50 -27.45 -16.90
CA HIS A 902 -34.75 -28.62 -16.07
C HIS A 902 -36.20 -29.09 -16.04
N HIS A 903 -37.15 -28.32 -16.53
CA HIS A 903 -38.57 -28.74 -16.62
C HIS A 903 -38.90 -29.64 -17.83
N ALA A 904 -37.96 -29.94 -18.69
CA ALA A 904 -38.15 -30.78 -19.87
C ALA A 904 -37.94 -32.32 -19.62
N GLN A 905 -37.67 -32.74 -18.37
CA GLN A 905 -37.67 -34.19 -18.01
C GLN A 905 -38.55 -34.46 -16.79
N PRO A 906 -39.72 -35.08 -16.94
CA PRO A 906 -40.49 -35.55 -15.81
C PRO A 906 -39.82 -36.83 -15.23
N GLY A 907 -39.14 -36.69 -14.09
CA GLY A 907 -38.69 -37.88 -13.36
C GLY A 907 -37.40 -37.82 -12.54
N ALA A 908 -36.83 -36.72 -12.19
CA ALA A 908 -35.74 -36.67 -11.21
C ALA A 908 -36.13 -35.85 -9.97
N ARG A 909 -36.21 -36.49 -8.82
CA ARG A 909 -36.35 -35.81 -7.52
C ARG A 909 -35.05 -35.06 -7.23
N PRO A 910 -35.11 -33.84 -6.71
CA PRO A 910 -33.90 -33.17 -6.21
C PRO A 910 -33.45 -33.87 -4.92
N GLU A 911 -32.21 -34.34 -4.90
CA GLU A 911 -31.54 -34.70 -3.65
C GLU A 911 -31.26 -33.39 -2.87
N ASP A 912 -31.60 -33.43 -1.60
CA ASP A 912 -31.33 -32.41 -0.60
C ASP A 912 -29.84 -32.05 -0.56
N ASN A 913 -29.46 -30.94 -1.15
CA ASN A 913 -28.20 -30.28 -0.84
C ASN A 913 -28.46 -29.14 0.12
N GLY A 914 -27.89 -29.32 1.31
CA GLY A 914 -28.09 -28.56 2.52
C GLY A 914 -28.12 -27.03 2.34
N ASP A 915 -28.98 -26.52 3.12
CA ASP A 915 -29.22 -25.15 3.57
C ASP A 915 -27.97 -24.25 3.53
N ILE A 916 -27.89 -23.36 2.52
CA ILE A 916 -27.07 -22.16 2.56
C ILE A 916 -28.02 -20.98 2.53
N SER A 917 -28.78 -20.81 3.62
CA SER A 917 -29.49 -19.59 3.92
C SER A 917 -28.71 -18.85 5.03
N ASN A 918 -28.52 -17.55 4.81
CA ASN A 918 -28.13 -16.52 5.77
C ASN A 918 -26.61 -16.30 5.98
N ALA A 919 -26.02 -15.60 5.05
CA ALA A 919 -25.02 -14.60 5.39
C ALA A 919 -25.57 -13.24 4.93
N VAL A 920 -26.24 -12.55 5.85
CA VAL A 920 -26.56 -11.12 5.72
C VAL A 920 -25.22 -10.38 5.74
N PRO A 921 -24.92 -9.45 4.80
CA PRO A 921 -23.75 -8.60 4.92
C PRO A 921 -23.99 -7.63 6.08
N ASP A 922 -23.10 -7.68 7.07
CA ASP A 922 -23.01 -6.71 8.16
C ASP A 922 -22.64 -5.33 7.56
N PRO A 923 -23.44 -4.27 7.69
CA PRO A 923 -23.14 -2.96 7.15
C PRO A 923 -22.13 -2.15 7.98
N ASP A 924 -21.66 -2.64 9.13
CA ASP A 924 -20.83 -1.90 10.07
C ASP A 924 -19.47 -2.61 10.37
N PHE A 925 -18.63 -2.78 9.36
CA PHE A 925 -17.22 -3.03 9.63
C PHE A 925 -16.49 -1.68 9.73
N ALA A 926 -16.61 -1.04 10.91
CA ALA A 926 -15.69 0.02 11.34
C ALA A 926 -14.35 -0.63 11.76
N PRO A 927 -13.20 -0.12 11.33
CA PRO A 927 -11.91 -0.65 11.72
C PRO A 927 -11.42 -0.02 13.03
N ASP A 928 -12.07 -0.28 14.16
CA ASP A 928 -11.54 0.07 15.47
C ASP A 928 -12.20 -0.80 16.55
N ALA A 929 -11.69 -2.00 16.73
CA ALA A 929 -11.74 -2.76 17.98
C ALA A 929 -10.98 -4.09 17.84
N ILE A 930 -9.66 -4.05 17.81
CA ILE A 930 -8.89 -5.21 18.26
C ILE A 930 -8.86 -5.13 19.79
N GLN A 931 -9.89 -5.65 20.42
CA GLN A 931 -9.84 -6.01 21.84
C GLN A 931 -8.84 -7.15 22.04
N ALA A 932 -8.06 -7.01 23.09
CA ALA A 932 -7.05 -7.95 23.52
C ALA A 932 -7.59 -9.39 23.57
N VAL A 933 -6.97 -10.27 22.81
CA VAL A 933 -7.18 -11.73 22.91
C VAL A 933 -6.65 -12.15 24.29
N PRO A 934 -7.44 -12.79 25.16
CA PRO A 934 -6.95 -13.37 26.41
C PRO A 934 -5.92 -14.46 26.08
N LYS A 935 -4.84 -14.49 26.85
CA LYS A 935 -3.81 -15.52 26.77
C LYS A 935 -4.45 -16.90 26.92
N PRO A 936 -4.09 -17.90 26.11
CA PRO A 936 -4.54 -19.27 26.34
C PRO A 936 -3.89 -19.78 27.64
N GLU A 937 -4.69 -20.24 28.56
CA GLU A 937 -4.28 -21.10 29.68
C GLU A 937 -3.64 -22.36 29.09
N VAL A 938 -2.39 -22.58 29.44
CA VAL A 938 -1.67 -23.80 29.13
C VAL A 938 -2.28 -24.90 30.00
N ALA A 939 -3.10 -25.76 29.41
CA ALA A 939 -3.52 -27.01 30.01
C ALA A 939 -2.29 -27.89 30.28
N ARG A 940 -1.96 -28.07 31.59
CA ARG A 940 -1.12 -29.16 32.06
C ARG A 940 -1.87 -30.47 31.78
N HIS A 941 -1.31 -31.33 30.90
CA HIS A 941 -1.32 -32.80 31.04
C HIS A 941 -0.68 -33.39 29.79
N LEU A 942 0.49 -33.98 30.00
CA LEU A 942 0.95 -35.30 29.62
C LEU A 942 2.48 -35.35 29.59
N ARG A 943 2.97 -36.04 30.58
CA ARG A 943 4.21 -36.81 30.80
C ARG A 943 5.40 -36.60 29.86
#